data_00f7bb6f0955e1e72a2d75349a102667
#
_entry.id   00f7bb6f0955e1e72a2d75349a102667
#
_cell.length_a   1.000
_cell.length_b   1.000
_cell.length_c   1.000
_cell.angle_alpha   90.00
_cell.angle_beta   90.00
_cell.angle_gamma   90.00
#
_symmetry.space_group_name_H-M   'P 1'
#
loop_
_entity.id
_entity.type
_entity.pdbx_description
1 polymer ?
#
loop_
_entity_poly.entity_id
_entity_poly.type
_entity_poly.pdbx_seq_one_letter_code
_entity_poly.pdbx_strand_id
1 'polypeptide(L)'
;MSDFELEKALAAWRRALRRNPALDDGEATELECGLRDEFEELVAGGMDPGSAFQRALDATGSAADCGPEFYRAKRTRRSARPPWQAPRLVPPLVWSYVLTAVRKVRREKGYAFINIAGLAVGLACSVLMMLWVRQETSFDRFHIDGGSIYRLVTETKGPSAVTRDARAPTPTGPAVKAEIPEVVDFCRYRTNKNYGIRLGDKALYDAVIGIADPSFFAMFTFPFLKGDPKTALGDPRSIVVTESVARTFFGADDPMGKVLTIIRDPYTVTGVIRDVPENSHLRFACVIPAVNMHEYHHVDFDSWNSMFFNCYVRLAPGASPAAAAAKMTRLVAGRLGRPNIGILAQPLKDVHLKSDFAFDLDNHARGSASTLTLLSLAAAAILLLACINFMNLATARSANRAKEVGLRKVTGARRSDIVRQFLNESVVLAFIGLALALLLLWAALPLFNGLAGESIAFAQLADPGLLAAVLAVTLLAGLLAGSYPAFYLAAFEPARVLKGNFFAGERGRAALRKGLVIVQFALTVFFIAGVLIVDKQLRFVRTKALGIDTRQVVTTTVRSERHREAVLADPRILAASISAPPGLAMRAAVDVAWDGKDPQDRTPFFPVPVDPGYLETFRAGMAEGRFFSRELASDRTDAVVVNQTAARVMGPGSPVGKRLTLTAMSMEGTTETRTYAVIGVMKDIHQSSLRRAIEPTIFTWDLGPWLNLRIDPNGVPETIAFLEKTWKSFVTEFPFTYEFLDDRYDAFYKQDRRTRSILGVFAALALFSACLGLVGLASFVAERRTKEIGIRKVLGASAHGLVLWQSWGFLAWVLAANIIALPAAYYAADRWLRSFAYRVEPGIGPALLAGAFSLAVAFLSVAYKAVQAARSNPIDSLRFE
;
A
#
# COMPACT_ATOMS: atom_id res chain seq x y z
N MET A 1 21.38 12.13 -93.90
CA MET A 1 21.39 12.37 -92.45
C MET A 1 19.98 12.10 -91.90
N SER A 2 19.75 10.95 -91.32
CA SER A 2 18.44 10.56 -90.80
C SER A 2 18.15 11.44 -89.52
N ASP A 3 17.07 12.18 -89.56
CA ASP A 3 16.57 12.89 -88.35
C ASP A 3 16.24 11.88 -87.28
N PHE A 4 17.12 11.67 -86.30
CA PHE A 4 16.88 10.80 -85.14
C PHE A 4 16.00 11.56 -84.14
N GLU A 5 14.77 11.12 -83.94
CA GLU A 5 13.82 11.69 -82.99
C GLU A 5 13.92 10.90 -81.68
N LEU A 6 14.69 11.45 -80.71
CA LEU A 6 14.91 10.88 -79.36
C LEU A 6 13.61 10.55 -78.66
N GLU A 7 12.65 11.48 -78.65
CA GLU A 7 11.39 11.30 -77.94
C GLU A 7 10.54 10.17 -78.49
N LYS A 8 10.60 9.87 -79.78
CA LYS A 8 9.90 8.71 -80.32
C LYS A 8 10.61 7.41 -79.98
N ALA A 9 11.94 7.40 -79.94
CA ALA A 9 12.73 6.20 -79.59
C ALA A 9 12.52 5.89 -78.06
N LEU A 10 12.58 6.87 -77.16
CA LEU A 10 12.30 6.73 -75.76
C LEU A 10 10.87 6.25 -75.54
N ALA A 11 9.88 6.83 -76.19
CA ALA A 11 8.49 6.42 -76.06
C ALA A 11 8.23 4.97 -76.51
N ALA A 12 8.98 4.48 -77.54
CA ALA A 12 8.92 3.11 -77.96
C ALA A 12 9.52 2.15 -76.94
N TRP A 13 10.68 2.49 -76.37
CA TRP A 13 11.38 1.72 -75.37
C TRP A 13 10.58 1.69 -74.05
N ARG A 14 10.03 2.82 -73.60
CA ARG A 14 9.16 2.93 -72.41
C ARG A 14 7.88 2.06 -72.57
N ARG A 15 7.26 2.02 -73.75
CA ARG A 15 6.11 1.12 -74.03
C ARG A 15 6.51 -0.36 -73.95
N ALA A 16 7.72 -0.70 -74.33
CA ALA A 16 8.22 -2.06 -74.22
C ALA A 16 8.53 -2.44 -72.75
N LEU A 17 9.10 -1.57 -71.96
CA LEU A 17 9.32 -1.72 -70.50
C LEU A 17 8.02 -1.91 -69.72
N ARG A 18 6.98 -1.11 -70.06
CA ARG A 18 5.67 -1.18 -69.39
C ARG A 18 4.89 -2.45 -69.69
N ARG A 19 5.23 -3.18 -70.76
CA ARG A 19 4.69 -4.51 -71.04
C ARG A 19 5.29 -5.59 -70.11
N ASN A 20 6.34 -5.28 -69.39
CA ASN A 20 7.01 -6.24 -68.51
C ASN A 20 6.39 -6.20 -67.10
N PRO A 21 5.70 -7.28 -66.66
CA PRO A 21 5.02 -7.31 -65.37
C PRO A 21 5.96 -7.29 -64.16
N ALA A 22 7.26 -7.33 -64.36
CA ALA A 22 8.28 -7.31 -63.30
C ALA A 22 8.65 -5.89 -62.87
N LEU A 23 8.35 -4.86 -63.70
CA LEU A 23 8.68 -3.46 -63.47
C LEU A 23 7.45 -2.64 -63.07
N ASP A 24 7.56 -1.74 -62.08
CA ASP A 24 6.53 -0.78 -61.78
C ASP A 24 6.80 0.53 -62.52
N ASP A 25 5.77 1.44 -62.54
CA ASP A 25 5.88 2.74 -63.27
C ASP A 25 7.01 3.65 -62.71
N GLY A 26 7.38 3.53 -61.48
CA GLY A 26 8.50 4.27 -60.88
C GLY A 26 9.86 3.75 -61.36
N GLU A 27 10.05 2.44 -61.34
CA GLU A 27 11.25 1.75 -61.82
C GLU A 27 11.47 1.98 -63.32
N ALA A 28 10.39 1.95 -64.11
CA ALA A 28 10.45 2.27 -65.54
C ALA A 28 10.84 3.72 -65.83
N THR A 29 10.41 4.64 -64.97
CA THR A 29 10.76 6.07 -65.09
C THR A 29 12.23 6.32 -64.69
N GLU A 30 12.74 5.63 -63.68
CA GLU A 30 14.13 5.73 -63.26
C GLU A 30 15.09 5.21 -64.33
N LEU A 31 14.77 4.09 -64.96
CA LEU A 31 15.53 3.55 -66.09
C LEU A 31 15.51 4.49 -67.31
N GLU A 32 14.37 5.17 -67.60
CA GLU A 32 14.26 6.15 -68.68
C GLU A 32 15.15 7.38 -68.40
N CYS A 33 15.18 7.87 -67.16
CA CYS A 33 16.06 8.96 -66.79
C CYS A 33 17.55 8.56 -66.99
N GLY A 34 17.95 7.40 -66.49
CA GLY A 34 19.31 6.90 -66.68
C GLY A 34 19.73 6.74 -68.16
N LEU A 35 18.83 6.19 -69.04
CA LEU A 35 19.08 6.11 -70.48
C LEU A 35 19.21 7.49 -71.15
N ARG A 36 18.41 8.46 -70.72
CA ARG A 36 18.47 9.84 -71.19
C ARG A 36 19.77 10.51 -70.78
N ASP A 37 20.18 10.43 -69.55
CA ASP A 37 21.40 11.01 -69.05
C ASP A 37 22.65 10.49 -69.79
N GLU A 38 22.70 9.16 -70.02
CA GLU A 38 23.78 8.50 -70.74
C GLU A 38 23.81 8.88 -72.22
N PHE A 39 22.63 8.98 -72.85
CA PHE A 39 22.51 9.48 -74.25
C PHE A 39 23.04 10.92 -74.35
N GLU A 40 22.64 11.82 -73.48
CA GLU A 40 23.09 13.24 -73.46
C GLU A 40 24.60 13.34 -73.28
N GLU A 41 25.21 12.50 -72.41
CA GLU A 41 26.66 12.46 -72.21
C GLU A 41 27.39 12.00 -73.46
N LEU A 42 26.91 10.97 -74.15
CA LEU A 42 27.50 10.44 -75.37
C LEU A 42 27.40 11.41 -76.54
N VAL A 43 26.24 12.11 -76.71
CA VAL A 43 26.07 13.17 -77.71
C VAL A 43 26.96 14.39 -77.39
N ALA A 44 27.10 14.79 -76.15
CA ALA A 44 28.02 15.86 -75.72
C ALA A 44 29.49 15.46 -76.01
N GLY A 45 29.81 14.17 -76.00
CA GLY A 45 31.11 13.60 -76.36
C GLY A 45 31.40 13.56 -77.89
N GLY A 46 30.47 14.07 -78.72
CA GLY A 46 30.61 14.15 -80.17
C GLY A 46 30.16 12.95 -80.96
N MET A 47 29.39 12.01 -80.39
CA MET A 47 28.86 10.82 -81.05
C MET A 47 27.60 11.19 -81.82
N ASP A 48 27.41 10.53 -83.04
CA ASP A 48 26.17 10.68 -83.78
C ASP A 48 24.95 10.24 -82.98
N PRO A 49 23.82 11.02 -82.97
CA PRO A 49 22.65 10.74 -82.16
C PRO A 49 22.06 9.35 -82.28
N GLY A 50 22.06 8.77 -83.46
CA GLY A 50 21.58 7.37 -83.65
C GLY A 50 22.49 6.35 -82.96
N SER A 51 23.79 6.50 -83.12
CA SER A 51 24.82 5.64 -82.50
C SER A 51 24.90 5.85 -80.97
N ALA A 52 24.74 7.09 -80.51
CA ALA A 52 24.70 7.40 -79.08
C ALA A 52 23.50 6.74 -78.38
N PHE A 53 22.33 6.76 -79.03
CA PHE A 53 21.15 6.11 -78.48
C PHE A 53 21.30 4.58 -78.37
N GLN A 54 21.86 3.98 -79.43
CA GLN A 54 22.10 2.53 -79.48
C GLN A 54 23.09 2.11 -78.36
N ARG A 55 24.14 2.91 -78.16
CA ARG A 55 25.14 2.65 -77.08
C ARG A 55 24.64 2.88 -75.69
N ALA A 56 23.83 3.92 -75.45
CA ALA A 56 23.13 4.13 -74.17
C ALA A 56 22.12 2.98 -73.90
N LEU A 57 21.47 2.49 -74.97
CA LEU A 57 20.55 1.36 -74.84
C LEU A 57 21.28 0.03 -74.50
N ASP A 58 22.49 -0.19 -75.12
CA ASP A 58 23.33 -1.36 -74.76
C ASP A 58 23.87 -1.30 -73.33
N ALA A 59 24.18 -0.11 -72.85
CA ALA A 59 24.65 0.09 -71.48
C ALA A 59 23.50 -0.05 -70.45
N THR A 60 22.30 0.49 -70.75
CA THR A 60 21.11 0.41 -69.85
C THR A 60 20.41 -0.93 -69.95
N GLY A 61 20.58 -1.66 -71.01
CA GLY A 61 19.95 -2.93 -71.38
C GLY A 61 18.65 -2.77 -72.20
N SER A 62 18.37 -3.78 -73.02
CA SER A 62 17.10 -3.78 -73.78
C SER A 62 15.91 -4.05 -72.84
N ALA A 63 14.70 -3.68 -73.21
CA ALA A 63 13.50 -3.95 -72.46
C ALA A 63 13.28 -5.46 -72.22
N ALA A 64 13.88 -6.34 -72.97
CA ALA A 64 13.87 -7.79 -72.82
C ALA A 64 14.89 -8.24 -71.74
N ASP A 65 16.03 -7.61 -71.61
CA ASP A 65 17.12 -7.98 -70.70
C ASP A 65 16.86 -7.48 -69.28
N CYS A 66 16.28 -6.31 -69.11
CA CYS A 66 15.94 -5.74 -67.77
C CYS A 66 14.93 -6.60 -66.99
N GLY A 67 14.01 -7.31 -67.65
CA GLY A 67 12.99 -8.13 -67.04
C GLY A 67 13.51 -9.25 -66.09
N PRO A 68 14.39 -10.15 -66.58
CA PRO A 68 14.92 -11.25 -65.78
C PRO A 68 15.72 -10.81 -64.56
N GLU A 69 16.47 -9.71 -64.64
CA GLU A 69 17.25 -9.17 -63.53
C GLU A 69 16.40 -8.57 -62.43
N PHE A 70 15.37 -7.79 -62.80
CA PHE A 70 14.38 -7.30 -61.85
C PHE A 70 13.56 -8.41 -61.20
N TYR A 71 13.24 -9.46 -61.96
CA TYR A 71 12.57 -10.66 -61.45
C TYR A 71 13.44 -11.40 -60.42
N ARG A 72 14.75 -11.52 -60.65
CA ARG A 72 15.73 -12.10 -59.72
C ARG A 72 15.88 -11.22 -58.46
N ALA A 73 16.00 -9.91 -58.63
CA ALA A 73 16.10 -8.96 -57.53
C ALA A 73 14.82 -8.94 -56.65
N LYS A 74 13.62 -9.00 -57.23
CA LYS A 74 12.36 -9.12 -56.47
C LYS A 74 12.20 -10.48 -55.79
N ARG A 75 12.70 -11.57 -56.38
CA ARG A 75 12.67 -12.91 -55.77
C ARG A 75 13.64 -13.01 -54.60
N THR A 76 14.81 -12.42 -54.66
CA THR A 76 15.76 -12.32 -53.52
C THR A 76 15.24 -11.41 -52.41
N ARG A 77 14.56 -10.31 -52.71
CA ARG A 77 13.85 -9.48 -51.73
C ARG A 77 12.66 -10.21 -51.09
N ARG A 78 11.92 -11.06 -51.78
CA ARG A 78 10.83 -11.87 -51.20
C ARG A 78 11.33 -13.03 -50.34
N SER A 79 12.45 -13.64 -50.67
CA SER A 79 13.06 -14.71 -49.84
C SER A 79 13.77 -14.20 -48.59
N ALA A 80 14.06 -12.89 -48.50
CA ALA A 80 14.60 -12.24 -47.32
C ALA A 80 13.52 -11.75 -46.31
N ARG A 81 12.23 -12.05 -46.52
CA ARG A 81 11.20 -11.79 -45.51
C ARG A 81 11.32 -12.83 -44.43
N PRO A 82 11.55 -12.41 -43.15
CA PRO A 82 11.55 -13.35 -42.05
C PRO A 82 10.15 -13.98 -41.91
N PRO A 83 10.04 -15.23 -41.36
CA PRO A 83 8.79 -15.99 -41.30
C PRO A 83 7.75 -15.47 -40.33
N TRP A 84 7.92 -14.25 -39.80
CA TRP A 84 7.00 -13.57 -38.89
C TRP A 84 6.01 -12.71 -39.68
N GLN A 85 4.93 -13.30 -40.13
CA GLN A 85 3.76 -12.51 -40.49
C GLN A 85 3.15 -11.99 -39.20
N ALA A 86 3.35 -10.71 -38.93
CA ALA A 86 2.62 -10.04 -37.85
C ALA A 86 1.11 -10.16 -38.09
N PRO A 87 0.32 -10.43 -37.06
CA PRO A 87 -1.12 -10.44 -37.22
C PRO A 87 -1.58 -9.12 -37.87
N ARG A 88 -2.54 -9.20 -38.81
CA ARG A 88 -3.07 -8.07 -39.60
C ARG A 88 -3.66 -6.90 -38.78
N LEU A 89 -3.64 -7.01 -37.47
CA LEU A 89 -4.12 -6.02 -36.49
C LEU A 89 -3.17 -4.84 -36.24
N VAL A 90 -1.91 -4.90 -36.66
CA VAL A 90 -0.92 -3.84 -36.39
C VAL A 90 -0.60 -3.12 -37.68
N PRO A 91 -0.76 -1.77 -37.79
CA PRO A 91 -0.38 -1.00 -38.96
C PRO A 91 1.10 -1.24 -39.31
N PRO A 92 1.47 -1.33 -40.60
CA PRO A 92 2.85 -1.62 -41.03
C PRO A 92 3.89 -0.64 -40.47
N LEU A 93 3.51 0.61 -40.30
CA LEU A 93 4.30 1.66 -39.65
C LEU A 93 4.66 1.34 -38.20
N VAL A 94 3.71 0.87 -37.40
CA VAL A 94 3.95 0.50 -35.99
C VAL A 94 4.92 -0.67 -35.91
N TRP A 95 4.77 -1.66 -36.76
CA TRP A 95 5.69 -2.80 -36.83
C TRP A 95 7.12 -2.40 -37.19
N SER A 96 7.29 -1.45 -38.12
CA SER A 96 8.62 -0.92 -38.47
C SER A 96 9.26 -0.18 -37.30
N TYR A 97 8.47 0.55 -36.48
CA TYR A 97 8.97 1.21 -35.26
C TYR A 97 9.37 0.20 -34.19
N VAL A 98 8.60 -0.88 -34.00
CA VAL A 98 8.96 -1.98 -33.08
C VAL A 98 10.29 -2.62 -33.49
N LEU A 99 10.46 -2.96 -34.78
CA LEU A 99 11.71 -3.55 -35.29
C LEU A 99 12.89 -2.59 -35.09
N THR A 100 12.67 -1.31 -35.34
CA THR A 100 13.72 -0.28 -35.14
C THR A 100 14.09 -0.16 -33.67
N ALA A 101 13.12 -0.17 -32.76
CA ALA A 101 13.37 -0.15 -31.31
C ALA A 101 14.16 -1.39 -30.85
N VAL A 102 13.78 -2.60 -31.30
CA VAL A 102 14.47 -3.85 -30.96
C VAL A 102 15.91 -3.89 -31.50
N ARG A 103 16.14 -3.45 -32.74
CA ARG A 103 17.49 -3.35 -33.31
C ARG A 103 18.37 -2.39 -32.49
N LYS A 104 17.79 -1.30 -32.04
CA LYS A 104 18.46 -0.29 -31.23
C LYS A 104 18.82 -0.81 -29.83
N VAL A 105 17.91 -1.54 -29.17
CA VAL A 105 18.19 -2.21 -27.89
C VAL A 105 19.42 -3.12 -28.02
N ARG A 106 19.55 -3.86 -29.13
CA ARG A 106 20.71 -4.73 -29.37
C ARG A 106 22.00 -3.97 -29.64
N ARG A 107 21.93 -2.81 -30.26
CA ARG A 107 23.11 -1.97 -30.59
C ARG A 107 23.59 -1.14 -29.41
N GLU A 108 22.67 -0.65 -28.56
CA GLU A 108 22.97 0.25 -27.44
C GLU A 108 22.63 -0.41 -26.09
N LYS A 109 23.23 -1.57 -25.80
CA LYS A 109 22.87 -2.44 -24.67
C LYS A 109 22.83 -1.73 -23.32
N GLY A 110 23.84 -0.90 -22.98
CA GLY A 110 23.92 -0.22 -21.68
C GLY A 110 22.82 0.83 -21.48
N TYR A 111 22.55 1.64 -22.52
CA TYR A 111 21.48 2.64 -22.48
C TYR A 111 20.08 2.00 -22.40
N ALA A 112 19.84 0.99 -23.23
CA ALA A 112 18.58 0.28 -23.23
C ALA A 112 18.33 -0.40 -21.88
N PHE A 113 19.36 -1.05 -21.31
CA PHE A 113 19.27 -1.71 -20.01
C PHE A 113 18.87 -0.73 -18.89
N ILE A 114 19.55 0.41 -18.76
CA ILE A 114 19.25 1.39 -17.70
C ILE A 114 17.81 1.93 -17.84
N ASN A 115 17.36 2.22 -19.05
CA ASN A 115 16.02 2.75 -19.27
C ASN A 115 14.93 1.70 -19.04
N ILE A 116 15.11 0.48 -19.59
CA ILE A 116 14.15 -0.62 -19.43
C ILE A 116 14.08 -1.04 -17.96
N ALA A 117 15.24 -1.20 -17.28
CA ALA A 117 15.28 -1.56 -15.86
C ALA A 117 14.65 -0.48 -14.98
N GLY A 118 14.96 0.79 -15.23
CA GLY A 118 14.36 1.92 -14.49
C GLY A 118 12.84 1.97 -14.64
N LEU A 119 12.34 1.88 -15.89
CA LEU A 119 10.89 1.83 -16.16
C LEU A 119 10.24 0.56 -15.58
N ALA A 120 10.92 -0.60 -15.66
CA ALA A 120 10.40 -1.85 -15.12
C ALA A 120 10.19 -1.77 -13.60
N VAL A 121 11.14 -1.20 -12.86
CA VAL A 121 11.02 -0.99 -11.40
C VAL A 121 9.86 -0.03 -11.10
N GLY A 122 9.77 1.11 -11.80
CA GLY A 122 8.69 2.08 -11.60
C GLY A 122 7.31 1.50 -11.90
N LEU A 123 7.20 0.75 -13.02
CA LEU A 123 5.96 0.07 -13.41
C LEU A 123 5.61 -1.06 -12.45
N ALA A 124 6.59 -1.88 -12.00
CA ALA A 124 6.35 -2.94 -11.03
C ALA A 124 5.78 -2.40 -9.72
N CYS A 125 6.35 -1.30 -9.17
CA CYS A 125 5.82 -0.62 -8.00
C CYS A 125 4.39 -0.09 -8.23
N SER A 126 4.13 0.51 -9.39
CA SER A 126 2.80 1.05 -9.72
C SER A 126 1.76 -0.05 -9.86
N VAL A 127 2.09 -1.15 -10.54
CA VAL A 127 1.17 -2.30 -10.70
C VAL A 127 0.92 -2.99 -9.35
N LEU A 128 1.96 -3.16 -8.52
CA LEU A 128 1.81 -3.68 -7.17
C LEU A 128 0.86 -2.84 -6.32
N MET A 129 1.01 -1.51 -6.39
CA MET A 129 0.12 -0.59 -5.67
C MET A 129 -1.30 -0.60 -6.22
N MET A 130 -1.49 -0.74 -7.54
CA MET A 130 -2.82 -0.91 -8.13
C MET A 130 -3.50 -2.19 -7.64
N LEU A 131 -2.78 -3.30 -7.57
CA LEU A 131 -3.27 -4.56 -7.00
C LEU A 131 -3.70 -4.37 -5.55
N TRP A 132 -2.85 -3.75 -4.75
CA TRP A 132 -3.16 -3.50 -3.33
C TRP A 132 -4.33 -2.54 -3.15
N VAL A 133 -4.33 -1.38 -3.85
CA VAL A 133 -5.47 -0.44 -3.83
C VAL A 133 -6.76 -1.15 -4.20
N ARG A 134 -6.74 -2.01 -5.23
CA ARG A 134 -7.89 -2.80 -5.63
C ARG A 134 -8.33 -3.75 -4.52
N GLN A 135 -7.40 -4.49 -3.90
CA GLN A 135 -7.67 -5.39 -2.78
C GLN A 135 -8.34 -4.61 -1.65
N GLU A 136 -7.73 -3.54 -1.17
CA GLU A 136 -8.21 -2.70 -0.08
C GLU A 136 -9.56 -2.01 -0.37
N THR A 137 -9.78 -1.59 -1.62
CA THR A 137 -11.04 -0.94 -2.02
C THR A 137 -12.13 -1.92 -2.42
N SER A 138 -11.81 -3.21 -2.55
CA SER A 138 -12.78 -4.27 -2.90
C SER A 138 -13.56 -4.79 -1.70
N PHE A 139 -13.14 -4.45 -0.47
CA PHE A 139 -13.78 -4.93 0.75
C PHE A 139 -15.28 -4.66 0.73
N ASP A 140 -16.04 -5.72 1.05
CA ASP A 140 -17.50 -5.73 1.21
C ASP A 140 -18.30 -5.29 -0.03
N ARG A 141 -17.65 -5.15 -1.20
CA ARG A 141 -18.35 -4.79 -2.44
C ARG A 141 -19.13 -5.93 -3.08
N PHE A 142 -18.93 -7.16 -2.63
CA PHE A 142 -19.64 -8.33 -3.13
C PHE A 142 -21.07 -8.45 -2.57
N HIS A 143 -21.42 -7.68 -1.53
CA HIS A 143 -22.78 -7.62 -1.01
C HIS A 143 -23.69 -6.87 -1.98
N ILE A 144 -24.77 -7.53 -2.45
CA ILE A 144 -25.72 -6.99 -3.45
C ILE A 144 -26.32 -5.67 -2.95
N ASP A 145 -26.79 -5.65 -1.71
CA ASP A 145 -27.40 -4.48 -1.07
C ASP A 145 -26.40 -3.59 -0.32
N GLY A 146 -25.09 -3.80 -0.53
CA GLY A 146 -24.02 -3.12 0.21
C GLY A 146 -24.08 -1.59 0.18
N GLY A 147 -24.68 -1.02 -0.87
CA GLY A 147 -24.92 0.43 -0.99
C GLY A 147 -25.99 1.00 -0.06
N SER A 148 -26.90 0.16 0.43
CA SER A 148 -28.00 0.53 1.35
C SER A 148 -27.73 0.11 2.80
N ILE A 149 -26.64 -0.64 3.07
CA ILE A 149 -26.28 -1.10 4.40
C ILE A 149 -25.32 -0.11 5.06
N TYR A 150 -25.64 0.25 6.30
CA TYR A 150 -24.85 1.16 7.12
C TYR A 150 -24.59 0.55 8.50
N ARG A 151 -23.37 0.68 8.99
CA ARG A 151 -23.04 0.38 10.39
C ARG A 151 -23.38 1.59 11.26
N LEU A 152 -24.05 1.35 12.39
CA LEU A 152 -24.33 2.39 13.37
C LEU A 152 -23.12 2.56 14.30
N VAL A 153 -22.56 3.76 14.31
CA VAL A 153 -21.42 4.14 15.13
C VAL A 153 -21.89 5.11 16.20
N THR A 154 -21.66 4.78 17.45
CA THR A 154 -21.97 5.67 18.58
C THR A 154 -20.87 6.73 18.72
N GLU A 155 -21.25 7.99 18.63
CA GLU A 155 -20.38 9.14 18.88
C GLU A 155 -20.73 9.77 20.23
N THR A 156 -19.77 9.89 21.11
CA THR A 156 -19.93 10.59 22.41
C THR A 156 -19.08 11.86 22.40
N LYS A 157 -19.73 13.00 22.54
CA LYS A 157 -19.08 14.32 22.61
C LYS A 157 -18.71 14.62 24.06
N GLY A 158 -17.43 14.51 24.40
CA GLY A 158 -16.88 14.94 25.68
C GLY A 158 -16.41 16.39 25.65
N PRO A 159 -16.06 16.97 26.78
CA PRO A 159 -15.60 18.37 26.87
C PRO A 159 -14.30 18.63 26.10
N SER A 160 -13.40 17.66 26.03
CA SER A 160 -12.08 17.79 25.43
C SER A 160 -11.88 16.93 24.17
N ALA A 161 -12.75 15.95 23.92
CA ALA A 161 -12.61 15.03 22.79
C ALA A 161 -13.94 14.40 22.39
N VAL A 162 -14.02 14.04 21.11
CA VAL A 162 -15.10 13.21 20.58
C VAL A 162 -14.61 11.77 20.50
N THR A 163 -15.32 10.86 21.16
CA THR A 163 -15.03 9.41 21.08
C THR A 163 -16.04 8.72 20.18
N ARG A 164 -15.56 7.72 19.44
CA ARG A 164 -16.40 6.89 18.56
C ARG A 164 -16.24 5.42 18.91
N ASP A 165 -17.38 4.73 18.99
CA ASP A 165 -17.47 3.29 19.23
C ASP A 165 -18.22 2.64 18.04
N ALA A 166 -17.69 1.55 17.50
CA ALA A 166 -18.35 0.82 16.42
C ALA A 166 -19.65 0.13 16.86
N ARG A 167 -19.84 -0.03 18.16
CA ARG A 167 -21.04 -0.63 18.74
C ARG A 167 -22.12 0.41 18.95
N ALA A 168 -23.36 -0.07 18.98
CA ALA A 168 -24.53 0.70 19.40
C ALA A 168 -25.20 0.03 20.59
N PRO A 169 -26.02 0.77 21.41
CA PRO A 169 -26.85 0.14 22.42
C PRO A 169 -27.66 -1.03 21.86
N THR A 170 -27.69 -2.12 22.59
CA THR A 170 -28.27 -3.40 22.11
C THR A 170 -29.70 -3.28 21.58
N PRO A 171 -30.64 -2.46 22.18
CA PRO A 171 -31.98 -2.25 21.65
C PRO A 171 -32.08 -1.35 20.42
N THR A 172 -30.97 -0.71 20.00
CA THR A 172 -31.00 0.30 18.92
C THR A 172 -31.58 -0.28 17.64
N GLY A 173 -31.12 -1.47 17.20
CA GLY A 173 -31.60 -2.10 15.98
C GLY A 173 -33.12 -2.28 15.91
N PRO A 174 -33.74 -3.00 16.84
CA PRO A 174 -35.18 -3.15 16.92
C PRO A 174 -35.91 -1.81 17.00
N ALA A 175 -35.47 -0.88 17.84
CA ALA A 175 -36.13 0.41 18.03
C ALA A 175 -36.10 1.28 16.77
N VAL A 176 -34.94 1.37 16.06
CA VAL A 176 -34.88 2.17 14.84
C VAL A 176 -35.71 1.56 13.70
N LYS A 177 -35.83 0.23 13.64
CA LYS A 177 -36.71 -0.44 12.65
C LYS A 177 -38.20 -0.17 12.95
N ALA A 178 -38.58 -0.12 14.23
CA ALA A 178 -39.94 0.14 14.63
C ALA A 178 -40.38 1.61 14.50
N GLU A 179 -39.49 2.55 14.79
CA GLU A 179 -39.82 3.97 14.93
C GLU A 179 -39.39 4.83 13.73
N ILE A 180 -38.49 4.33 12.84
CA ILE A 180 -37.94 5.09 11.71
C ILE A 180 -38.29 4.40 10.39
N PRO A 181 -39.25 4.92 9.62
CA PRO A 181 -39.73 4.27 8.40
C PRO A 181 -38.68 4.06 7.30
N GLU A 182 -37.59 4.86 7.30
CA GLU A 182 -36.51 4.71 6.36
C GLU A 182 -35.66 3.48 6.64
N VAL A 183 -35.78 2.85 7.83
CA VAL A 183 -35.05 1.63 8.20
C VAL A 183 -35.87 0.42 7.83
N VAL A 184 -35.45 -0.27 6.79
CA VAL A 184 -36.12 -1.48 6.30
C VAL A 184 -35.85 -2.68 7.17
N ASP A 185 -34.56 -2.84 7.58
CA ASP A 185 -34.11 -3.96 8.38
C ASP A 185 -32.90 -3.61 9.23
N PHE A 186 -32.60 -4.45 10.21
CA PHE A 186 -31.40 -4.33 11.06
C PHE A 186 -30.77 -5.70 11.31
N CYS A 187 -29.50 -5.69 11.69
CA CYS A 187 -28.79 -6.87 12.14
C CYS A 187 -27.73 -6.49 13.18
N ARG A 188 -27.78 -7.12 14.33
CA ARG A 188 -26.72 -7.08 15.32
C ARG A 188 -25.74 -8.20 15.00
N TYR A 189 -24.46 -7.90 15.10
CA TYR A 189 -23.37 -8.82 14.78
C TYR A 189 -22.21 -8.68 15.76
N ARG A 190 -21.65 -9.80 16.14
CA ARG A 190 -20.42 -9.88 16.93
C ARG A 190 -19.65 -11.15 16.55
N THR A 191 -18.34 -11.16 16.83
CA THR A 191 -17.51 -12.38 16.71
C THR A 191 -16.97 -12.84 18.05
N ASN A 192 -16.70 -14.13 18.16
CA ASN A 192 -15.98 -14.71 19.27
C ASN A 192 -14.96 -15.73 18.75
N LYS A 193 -13.71 -15.62 19.25
CA LYS A 193 -12.62 -16.53 18.91
C LYS A 193 -12.32 -17.56 20.01
N ASN A 194 -12.94 -17.40 21.17
CA ASN A 194 -12.67 -18.24 22.32
C ASN A 194 -13.59 -19.45 22.43
N TYR A 195 -14.57 -19.56 21.50
CA TYR A 195 -15.49 -20.68 21.46
C TYR A 195 -14.93 -21.72 20.47
N GLY A 196 -14.77 -22.97 20.92
CA GLY A 196 -14.44 -24.07 20.02
C GLY A 196 -15.68 -24.66 19.36
N ILE A 197 -15.51 -25.19 18.15
CA ILE A 197 -16.50 -26.06 17.50
C ILE A 197 -16.07 -27.51 17.72
N ARG A 198 -16.97 -28.37 18.14
CA ARG A 198 -16.68 -29.79 18.46
C ARG A 198 -17.66 -30.76 17.82
N LEU A 199 -17.14 -31.93 17.42
CA LEU A 199 -17.93 -33.08 17.00
C LEU A 199 -17.24 -34.36 17.52
N GLY A 200 -17.77 -34.94 18.59
CA GLY A 200 -17.07 -36.06 19.28
C GLY A 200 -15.66 -35.64 19.72
N ASP A 201 -14.67 -36.39 19.28
CA ASP A 201 -13.26 -36.13 19.61
C ASP A 201 -12.61 -35.04 18.70
N LYS A 202 -13.26 -34.68 17.61
CA LYS A 202 -12.75 -33.59 16.73
C LYS A 202 -13.10 -32.23 17.30
N ALA A 203 -12.15 -31.31 17.34
CA ALA A 203 -12.35 -29.91 17.77
C ALA A 203 -11.59 -28.93 16.89
N LEU A 204 -12.20 -27.79 16.63
CA LEU A 204 -11.61 -26.62 15.96
C LEU A 204 -11.72 -25.44 16.91
N TYR A 205 -10.60 -25.08 17.53
CA TYR A 205 -10.56 -24.06 18.59
C TYR A 205 -10.25 -22.65 18.07
N ASP A 206 -9.56 -22.53 16.93
CA ASP A 206 -9.19 -21.23 16.36
C ASP A 206 -10.28 -20.64 15.47
N ALA A 207 -11.47 -21.25 15.47
CA ALA A 207 -12.57 -20.81 14.65
C ALA A 207 -13.15 -19.48 15.16
N VAL A 208 -13.30 -18.51 14.26
CA VAL A 208 -14.04 -17.29 14.53
C VAL A 208 -15.52 -17.60 14.40
N ILE A 209 -16.25 -17.52 15.49
CA ILE A 209 -17.71 -17.76 15.50
C ILE A 209 -18.42 -16.42 15.36
N GLY A 210 -19.22 -16.27 14.32
CA GLY A 210 -20.15 -15.18 14.13
C GLY A 210 -21.39 -15.38 15.00
N ILE A 211 -21.86 -14.30 15.60
CA ILE A 211 -23.06 -14.26 16.44
C ILE A 211 -23.94 -13.17 15.88
N ALA A 212 -25.11 -13.53 15.33
CA ALA A 212 -25.90 -12.62 14.55
C ALA A 212 -27.40 -12.76 14.73
N ASP A 213 -28.15 -11.69 14.45
CA ASP A 213 -29.63 -11.76 14.35
C ASP A 213 -30.06 -12.62 13.15
N PRO A 214 -31.27 -13.16 13.14
CA PRO A 214 -31.80 -13.98 12.03
C PRO A 214 -31.80 -13.28 10.66
N SER A 215 -31.83 -11.93 10.63
CA SER A 215 -31.77 -11.11 9.41
C SER A 215 -30.38 -11.08 8.74
N PHE A 216 -29.32 -11.65 9.36
CA PHE A 216 -27.95 -11.56 8.89
C PHE A 216 -27.78 -11.99 7.43
N PHE A 217 -28.22 -13.18 7.07
CA PHE A 217 -28.09 -13.69 5.71
C PHE A 217 -29.08 -13.09 4.71
N ALA A 218 -30.14 -12.40 5.20
CA ALA A 218 -31.03 -11.61 4.36
C ALA A 218 -30.45 -10.21 4.04
N MET A 219 -29.58 -9.68 4.90
CA MET A 219 -28.91 -8.39 4.71
C MET A 219 -27.58 -8.53 3.98
N PHE A 220 -26.79 -9.54 4.37
CA PHE A 220 -25.43 -9.75 3.82
C PHE A 220 -25.41 -10.92 2.86
N THR A 221 -24.81 -10.70 1.69
CA THR A 221 -24.75 -11.71 0.63
C THR A 221 -23.62 -12.69 0.89
N PHE A 222 -23.97 -13.89 1.34
CA PHE A 222 -23.07 -15.03 1.41
C PHE A 222 -23.72 -16.19 0.63
N PRO A 223 -23.03 -16.75 -0.40
CA PRO A 223 -23.63 -17.79 -1.24
C PRO A 223 -23.88 -19.09 -0.45
N PHE A 224 -25.15 -19.47 -0.31
CA PHE A 224 -25.52 -20.75 0.28
C PHE A 224 -25.27 -21.89 -0.71
N LEU A 225 -24.62 -22.94 -0.22
CA LEU A 225 -24.48 -24.22 -0.92
C LEU A 225 -25.63 -25.15 -0.56
N LYS A 226 -26.10 -25.09 0.72
CA LYS A 226 -27.25 -25.84 1.25
C LYS A 226 -27.99 -24.98 2.29
N GLY A 227 -29.29 -25.15 2.41
CA GLY A 227 -30.15 -24.38 3.32
C GLY A 227 -30.73 -23.12 2.68
N ASP A 228 -31.56 -22.41 3.46
CA ASP A 228 -32.24 -21.17 3.03
C ASP A 228 -31.78 -20.00 3.89
N PRO A 229 -31.20 -18.93 3.29
CA PRO A 229 -30.75 -17.75 4.00
C PRO A 229 -31.79 -17.06 4.88
N LYS A 230 -33.07 -17.21 4.57
CA LYS A 230 -34.15 -16.56 5.33
C LYS A 230 -34.50 -17.29 6.64
N THR A 231 -34.29 -18.60 6.69
CA THR A 231 -34.70 -19.45 7.82
C THR A 231 -33.53 -20.07 8.59
N ALA A 232 -32.32 -19.99 8.02
CA ALA A 232 -31.16 -20.71 8.54
C ALA A 232 -30.76 -20.33 9.99
N LEU A 233 -31.04 -19.12 10.46
CA LEU A 233 -30.83 -18.67 11.85
C LEU A 233 -32.14 -18.44 12.63
N GLY A 234 -33.21 -19.02 12.21
CA GLY A 234 -34.53 -18.86 12.85
C GLY A 234 -34.72 -19.61 14.17
N ASP A 235 -34.05 -20.75 14.32
CA ASP A 235 -34.04 -21.52 15.56
C ASP A 235 -32.84 -21.11 16.44
N PRO A 236 -33.06 -20.90 17.78
CA PRO A 236 -31.94 -20.58 18.69
C PRO A 236 -30.78 -21.58 18.67
N ARG A 237 -31.06 -22.84 18.39
CA ARG A 237 -30.05 -23.92 18.33
C ARG A 237 -29.58 -24.25 16.90
N SER A 238 -29.76 -23.30 15.97
CA SER A 238 -29.27 -23.44 14.59
C SER A 238 -27.82 -22.95 14.44
N ILE A 239 -27.10 -23.53 13.46
CA ILE A 239 -25.77 -23.10 13.07
C ILE A 239 -25.63 -23.13 11.54
N VAL A 240 -25.08 -22.07 10.98
CA VAL A 240 -24.64 -22.04 9.58
C VAL A 240 -23.14 -22.13 9.55
N VAL A 241 -22.60 -23.08 8.80
CA VAL A 241 -21.14 -23.33 8.72
C VAL A 241 -20.59 -22.98 7.34
N THR A 242 -19.31 -22.64 7.27
CA THR A 242 -18.61 -22.50 6.00
C THR A 242 -18.28 -23.87 5.38
N GLU A 243 -18.04 -23.88 4.07
CA GLU A 243 -17.65 -25.09 3.33
C GLU A 243 -16.42 -25.78 3.94
N SER A 244 -15.41 -24.99 4.33
CA SER A 244 -14.19 -25.51 4.98
C SER A 244 -14.50 -26.19 6.32
N VAL A 245 -15.37 -25.61 7.14
CA VAL A 245 -15.79 -26.21 8.42
C VAL A 245 -16.58 -27.49 8.19
N ALA A 246 -17.53 -27.44 7.25
CA ALA A 246 -18.31 -28.63 6.89
C ALA A 246 -17.39 -29.79 6.44
N ARG A 247 -16.41 -29.48 5.59
CA ARG A 247 -15.42 -30.48 5.12
C ARG A 247 -14.56 -31.01 6.24
N THR A 248 -14.13 -30.17 7.17
CA THR A 248 -13.28 -30.56 8.31
C THR A 248 -13.96 -31.54 9.23
N PHE A 249 -15.25 -31.35 9.55
CA PHE A 249 -15.96 -32.20 10.50
C PHE A 249 -16.62 -33.40 9.83
N PHE A 250 -17.21 -33.23 8.65
CA PHE A 250 -18.07 -34.22 8.01
C PHE A 250 -17.44 -34.85 6.74
N GLY A 251 -16.32 -34.30 6.24
CA GLY A 251 -15.68 -34.81 5.02
C GLY A 251 -16.56 -34.68 3.79
N ALA A 252 -16.96 -35.81 3.19
CA ALA A 252 -17.87 -35.87 2.05
C ALA A 252 -19.34 -36.06 2.44
N ASP A 253 -19.63 -36.35 3.71
CA ASP A 253 -20.99 -36.55 4.19
C ASP A 253 -21.81 -35.26 4.16
N ASP A 254 -23.13 -35.41 4.07
CA ASP A 254 -24.04 -34.28 4.17
C ASP A 254 -24.05 -33.72 5.60
N PRO A 255 -23.68 -32.43 5.80
CA PRO A 255 -23.69 -31.81 7.11
C PRO A 255 -25.08 -31.39 7.61
N MET A 256 -26.06 -31.28 6.71
CA MET A 256 -27.41 -30.78 7.04
C MET A 256 -28.08 -31.66 8.11
N GLY A 257 -28.64 -31.00 9.13
CA GLY A 257 -29.31 -31.66 10.25
C GLY A 257 -28.40 -32.34 11.25
N LYS A 258 -27.07 -32.41 10.99
CA LYS A 258 -26.08 -32.93 11.96
C LYS A 258 -25.84 -31.91 13.07
N VAL A 259 -25.40 -32.40 14.23
CA VAL A 259 -25.22 -31.56 15.42
C VAL A 259 -23.74 -31.29 15.66
N LEU A 260 -23.39 -30.03 15.86
CA LEU A 260 -22.09 -29.55 16.33
C LEU A 260 -22.25 -28.98 17.74
N THR A 261 -21.22 -29.10 18.56
CA THR A 261 -21.24 -28.54 19.92
C THR A 261 -20.40 -27.26 19.94
N ILE A 262 -20.99 -26.15 20.43
CA ILE A 262 -20.31 -24.89 20.69
C ILE A 262 -20.42 -24.61 22.20
N ILE A 263 -19.28 -24.33 22.84
CA ILE A 263 -19.19 -24.24 24.31
C ILE A 263 -19.62 -25.56 24.95
N ARG A 264 -20.89 -25.72 25.28
CA ARG A 264 -21.49 -26.93 25.88
C ARG A 264 -22.80 -27.31 25.21
N ASP A 265 -23.27 -26.49 24.30
CA ASP A 265 -24.61 -26.62 23.73
C ASP A 265 -24.58 -27.22 22.33
N PRO A 266 -25.55 -28.08 22.03
CA PRO A 266 -25.71 -28.63 20.71
C PRO A 266 -26.35 -27.62 19.75
N TYR A 267 -25.82 -27.53 18.55
CA TYR A 267 -26.36 -26.74 17.45
C TYR A 267 -26.57 -27.61 16.22
N THR A 268 -27.74 -27.52 15.63
CA THR A 268 -28.09 -28.25 14.41
C THR A 268 -27.64 -27.47 13.18
N VAL A 269 -26.93 -28.10 12.26
CA VAL A 269 -26.49 -27.46 10.99
C VAL A 269 -27.73 -27.25 10.12
N THR A 270 -28.10 -26.00 9.90
CA THR A 270 -29.25 -25.52 9.12
C THR A 270 -28.85 -24.89 7.78
N GLY A 271 -27.54 -24.69 7.57
CA GLY A 271 -27.04 -24.15 6.32
C GLY A 271 -25.53 -24.33 6.15
N VAL A 272 -25.12 -24.42 4.89
CA VAL A 272 -23.72 -24.44 4.49
C VAL A 272 -23.53 -23.32 3.45
N ILE A 273 -22.56 -22.45 3.71
CA ILE A 273 -22.19 -21.36 2.81
C ILE A 273 -20.80 -21.57 2.24
N ARG A 274 -20.48 -20.91 1.13
CA ARG A 274 -19.08 -20.81 0.67
C ARG A 274 -18.22 -20.13 1.71
N ASP A 275 -16.93 -20.42 1.70
CA ASP A 275 -15.98 -19.75 2.56
C ASP A 275 -16.05 -18.23 2.38
N VAL A 276 -15.93 -17.51 3.50
CA VAL A 276 -15.99 -16.05 3.52
C VAL A 276 -14.81 -15.47 2.73
N PRO A 277 -15.07 -14.58 1.75
CA PRO A 277 -14.02 -13.97 0.96
C PRO A 277 -13.01 -13.19 1.83
N GLU A 278 -11.73 -13.20 1.44
CA GLU A 278 -10.68 -12.49 2.17
C GLU A 278 -10.90 -10.96 2.23
N ASN A 279 -11.63 -10.40 1.28
CA ASN A 279 -12.02 -9.00 1.21
C ASN A 279 -13.37 -8.71 1.90
N SER A 280 -13.68 -9.42 2.98
CA SER A 280 -14.78 -9.13 3.88
C SER A 280 -14.29 -8.66 5.25
N HIS A 281 -14.93 -7.63 5.82
CA HIS A 281 -14.68 -7.26 7.22
C HIS A 281 -15.37 -8.24 8.19
N LEU A 282 -16.46 -8.87 7.74
CA LEU A 282 -17.19 -9.93 8.46
C LEU A 282 -16.47 -11.26 8.25
N ARG A 283 -15.64 -11.67 9.22
CA ARG A 283 -14.89 -12.94 9.14
C ARG A 283 -15.40 -13.91 10.16
N PHE A 284 -15.84 -15.09 9.70
CA PHE A 284 -16.35 -16.15 10.55
C PHE A 284 -16.18 -17.53 9.88
N ALA A 285 -16.09 -18.57 10.71
CA ALA A 285 -16.11 -19.98 10.30
C ALA A 285 -17.52 -20.57 10.38
N CYS A 286 -18.32 -20.06 11.29
CA CYS A 286 -19.75 -20.38 11.41
C CYS A 286 -20.48 -19.20 12.02
N VAL A 287 -21.82 -19.22 11.93
CA VAL A 287 -22.72 -18.22 12.54
C VAL A 287 -23.77 -18.93 13.40
N ILE A 288 -23.99 -18.41 14.62
CA ILE A 288 -25.04 -18.81 15.54
C ILE A 288 -25.96 -17.64 15.88
N PRO A 289 -27.21 -17.87 16.28
CA PRO A 289 -28.16 -16.80 16.63
C PRO A 289 -27.74 -15.99 17.85
N ALA A 290 -27.92 -14.67 17.76
CA ALA A 290 -27.52 -13.70 18.80
C ALA A 290 -28.30 -13.92 20.13
N VAL A 291 -29.51 -14.47 20.10
CA VAL A 291 -30.35 -14.71 21.27
C VAL A 291 -29.65 -15.55 22.34
N ASN A 292 -28.71 -16.43 21.94
CA ASN A 292 -27.95 -17.27 22.88
C ASN A 292 -26.99 -16.47 23.77
N MET A 293 -26.74 -15.20 23.47
CA MET A 293 -25.88 -14.35 24.29
C MET A 293 -26.54 -13.93 25.60
N HIS A 294 -27.86 -14.02 25.70
CA HIS A 294 -28.54 -13.90 26.97
C HIS A 294 -28.09 -15.01 27.96
N GLU A 295 -28.01 -16.24 27.46
CA GLU A 295 -27.60 -17.40 28.26
C GLU A 295 -26.11 -17.43 28.56
N TYR A 296 -25.26 -17.12 27.55
CA TYR A 296 -23.81 -17.26 27.69
C TYR A 296 -23.11 -16.10 28.38
N HIS A 297 -23.66 -14.89 28.23
CA HIS A 297 -23.03 -13.65 28.72
C HIS A 297 -23.96 -12.77 29.53
N HIS A 298 -25.15 -13.27 29.88
CA HIS A 298 -26.20 -12.51 30.57
C HIS A 298 -26.49 -11.17 29.88
N VAL A 299 -26.42 -11.15 28.53
CA VAL A 299 -26.67 -9.92 27.76
C VAL A 299 -28.15 -9.57 27.89
N ASP A 300 -28.41 -8.42 28.46
CA ASP A 300 -29.75 -7.83 28.46
C ASP A 300 -29.98 -7.12 27.10
N PHE A 301 -30.87 -7.72 26.32
CA PHE A 301 -31.23 -7.20 24.97
C PHE A 301 -32.08 -5.94 25.04
N ASP A 302 -32.73 -5.63 26.17
CA ASP A 302 -33.58 -4.47 26.35
C ASP A 302 -32.88 -3.30 27.04
N SER A 303 -31.69 -3.53 27.57
CA SER A 303 -30.90 -2.49 28.22
C SER A 303 -30.20 -1.56 27.21
N TRP A 304 -30.56 -0.29 27.24
CA TRP A 304 -29.93 0.77 26.43
C TRP A 304 -28.49 1.05 26.83
N ASN A 305 -28.07 0.67 28.02
CA ASN A 305 -26.69 0.79 28.47
C ASN A 305 -25.81 -0.39 27.98
N SER A 306 -26.39 -1.49 27.51
CA SER A 306 -25.65 -2.62 26.97
C SER A 306 -25.15 -2.32 25.56
N MET A 307 -23.81 -2.28 25.36
CA MET A 307 -23.16 -2.07 24.07
C MET A 307 -22.38 -3.33 23.67
N PHE A 308 -23.11 -4.40 23.35
CA PHE A 308 -22.50 -5.71 23.13
C PHE A 308 -22.23 -6.01 21.67
N PHE A 309 -23.04 -5.48 20.73
CA PHE A 309 -23.01 -5.78 19.31
C PHE A 309 -22.64 -4.57 18.45
N ASN A 310 -22.03 -4.82 17.31
CA ASN A 310 -22.11 -3.92 16.18
C ASN A 310 -23.53 -4.01 15.59
N CYS A 311 -24.13 -2.88 15.29
CA CYS A 311 -25.48 -2.83 14.72
C CYS A 311 -25.41 -2.30 13.29
N TYR A 312 -25.99 -3.05 12.37
CA TYR A 312 -26.12 -2.67 10.97
C TYR A 312 -27.58 -2.42 10.64
N VAL A 313 -27.84 -1.45 9.79
CA VAL A 313 -29.19 -1.15 9.29
C VAL A 313 -29.19 -1.12 7.76
N ARG A 314 -30.29 -1.57 7.17
CA ARG A 314 -30.56 -1.38 5.74
C ARG A 314 -31.57 -0.27 5.59
N LEU A 315 -31.18 0.78 4.83
CA LEU A 315 -32.06 1.90 4.54
C LEU A 315 -32.86 1.65 3.26
N ALA A 316 -34.07 2.23 3.21
CA ALA A 316 -34.91 2.20 2.02
C ALA A 316 -34.22 2.91 0.84
N PRO A 317 -34.49 2.46 -0.42
CA PRO A 317 -33.95 3.13 -1.60
C PRO A 317 -34.29 4.63 -1.62
N GLY A 318 -33.26 5.47 -1.85
CA GLY A 318 -33.42 6.93 -1.87
C GLY A 318 -33.47 7.63 -0.51
N ALA A 319 -33.45 6.90 0.60
CA ALA A 319 -33.38 7.49 1.94
C ALA A 319 -32.05 8.22 2.15
N SER A 320 -32.09 9.39 2.77
CA SER A 320 -30.88 10.15 3.14
C SER A 320 -30.25 9.54 4.41
N PRO A 321 -29.01 9.00 4.34
CA PRO A 321 -28.36 8.42 5.52
C PRO A 321 -28.15 9.43 6.64
N ALA A 322 -27.88 10.70 6.30
CA ALA A 322 -27.68 11.77 7.27
C ALA A 322 -29.00 12.12 8.01
N ALA A 323 -30.12 12.18 7.28
CA ALA A 323 -31.42 12.42 7.89
C ALA A 323 -31.86 11.26 8.79
N ALA A 324 -31.65 10.02 8.34
CA ALA A 324 -31.92 8.82 9.15
C ALA A 324 -31.06 8.81 10.43
N ALA A 325 -29.74 9.07 10.31
CA ALA A 325 -28.83 9.17 11.46
C ALA A 325 -29.25 10.24 12.47
N ALA A 326 -29.74 11.39 12.01
CA ALA A 326 -30.26 12.45 12.89
C ALA A 326 -31.51 12.00 13.67
N LYS A 327 -32.41 11.22 13.05
CA LYS A 327 -33.58 10.61 13.73
C LYS A 327 -33.12 9.55 14.74
N MET A 328 -32.20 8.66 14.35
CA MET A 328 -31.61 7.64 15.23
C MET A 328 -30.90 8.30 16.43
N THR A 329 -30.18 9.40 16.23
CA THR A 329 -29.53 10.17 17.29
C THR A 329 -30.55 10.66 18.32
N ARG A 330 -31.66 11.28 17.88
CA ARG A 330 -32.72 11.76 18.78
C ARG A 330 -33.32 10.63 19.58
N LEU A 331 -33.59 9.50 18.94
CA LEU A 331 -34.18 8.32 19.59
C LEU A 331 -33.24 7.78 20.67
N VAL A 332 -31.97 7.51 20.30
CA VAL A 332 -30.98 6.90 21.20
C VAL A 332 -30.63 7.85 22.34
N ALA A 333 -30.40 9.14 22.07
CA ALA A 333 -30.12 10.15 23.08
C ALA A 333 -31.28 10.31 24.07
N GLY A 334 -32.53 10.29 23.57
CA GLY A 334 -33.74 10.34 24.39
C GLY A 334 -33.90 9.12 25.29
N ARG A 335 -33.68 7.92 24.78
CA ARG A 335 -33.79 6.65 25.54
C ARG A 335 -32.69 6.53 26.62
N LEU A 336 -31.48 7.07 26.34
CA LEU A 336 -30.38 7.07 27.27
C LEU A 336 -30.42 8.24 28.27
N GLY A 337 -31.24 9.29 28.03
CA GLY A 337 -31.15 10.54 28.79
C GLY A 337 -29.83 11.28 28.63
N ARG A 338 -29.11 11.06 27.54
CA ARG A 338 -27.73 11.58 27.30
C ARG A 338 -27.68 12.42 26.01
N PRO A 339 -27.81 13.75 26.05
CA PRO A 339 -27.85 14.61 24.87
C PRO A 339 -26.51 14.69 24.12
N ASN A 340 -25.43 14.27 24.75
CA ASN A 340 -24.09 14.28 24.16
C ASN A 340 -23.77 13.03 23.30
N ILE A 341 -24.72 12.09 23.19
CA ILE A 341 -24.58 10.90 22.35
C ILE A 341 -25.20 11.15 20.97
N GLY A 342 -24.50 10.77 19.93
CA GLY A 342 -24.96 10.75 18.53
C GLY A 342 -24.78 9.40 17.90
N ILE A 343 -25.58 9.13 16.85
CA ILE A 343 -25.44 7.95 16.01
C ILE A 343 -25.02 8.40 14.60
N LEU A 344 -23.94 7.84 14.11
CA LEU A 344 -23.47 8.02 12.73
C LEU A 344 -23.81 6.78 11.91
N ALA A 345 -24.33 6.97 10.72
CA ALA A 345 -24.53 5.91 9.74
C ALA A 345 -23.29 5.79 8.85
N GLN A 346 -22.41 4.83 9.14
CA GLN A 346 -21.21 4.57 8.37
C GLN A 346 -21.53 3.63 7.20
N PRO A 347 -21.30 4.03 5.93
CA PRO A 347 -21.50 3.13 4.79
C PRO A 347 -20.66 1.84 4.91
N LEU A 348 -21.22 0.69 4.54
CA LEU A 348 -20.54 -0.60 4.62
C LEU A 348 -19.16 -0.59 3.95
N LYS A 349 -19.04 0.01 2.78
CA LYS A 349 -17.78 0.16 2.01
C LYS A 349 -16.69 0.95 2.74
N ASP A 350 -17.07 1.75 3.74
CA ASP A 350 -16.15 2.59 4.51
C ASP A 350 -15.67 1.91 5.80
N VAL A 351 -16.28 0.77 6.19
CA VAL A 351 -15.97 0.05 7.43
C VAL A 351 -14.51 -0.39 7.46
N HIS A 352 -14.00 -0.92 6.36
CA HIS A 352 -12.60 -1.40 6.29
C HIS A 352 -11.58 -0.26 6.40
N LEU A 353 -11.73 0.82 5.63
CA LEU A 353 -10.69 1.85 5.46
C LEU A 353 -10.84 3.07 6.39
N LYS A 354 -12.04 3.32 6.95
CA LYS A 354 -12.34 4.56 7.70
C LYS A 354 -12.82 4.29 9.13
N SER A 355 -12.41 3.17 9.72
CA SER A 355 -12.77 2.79 11.09
C SER A 355 -11.60 2.99 12.05
N ASP A 356 -11.28 4.24 12.37
CA ASP A 356 -10.34 4.58 13.44
C ASP A 356 -11.12 4.83 14.74
N PHE A 357 -11.72 3.75 15.28
CA PHE A 357 -12.55 3.80 16.48
C PHE A 357 -11.84 3.21 17.69
N ALA A 358 -12.27 3.66 18.85
CA ALA A 358 -11.76 3.16 20.14
C ALA A 358 -12.03 1.66 20.30
N PHE A 359 -13.25 1.26 19.91
CA PHE A 359 -13.75 -0.10 20.02
C PHE A 359 -14.31 -0.55 18.66
N ASP A 360 -13.67 -1.51 18.04
CA ASP A 360 -14.07 -2.16 16.81
C ASP A 360 -13.50 -3.57 16.81
N LEU A 361 -14.00 -4.41 17.74
CA LEU A 361 -13.45 -5.73 18.02
C LEU A 361 -13.70 -6.73 16.89
N ASP A 362 -14.77 -6.52 16.14
CA ASP A 362 -15.21 -7.46 15.11
C ASP A 362 -14.64 -7.17 13.72
N ASN A 363 -13.98 -6.02 13.55
CA ASN A 363 -13.28 -5.69 12.31
C ASN A 363 -11.84 -6.20 12.37
N HIS A 364 -11.67 -7.46 12.02
CA HIS A 364 -10.37 -8.14 12.03
C HIS A 364 -9.44 -7.72 10.88
N ALA A 365 -9.98 -7.03 9.87
CA ALA A 365 -9.29 -6.62 8.67
C ALA A 365 -9.26 -5.09 8.53
N ARG A 366 -8.70 -4.38 9.53
CA ARG A 366 -8.61 -2.91 9.48
C ARG A 366 -7.56 -2.44 8.51
N GLY A 367 -8.00 -1.69 7.49
CA GLY A 367 -7.14 -0.89 6.62
C GLY A 367 -7.04 0.56 7.09
N SER A 368 -6.26 1.34 6.36
CA SER A 368 -6.11 2.78 6.60
C SER A 368 -6.07 3.53 5.28
N ALA A 369 -7.10 4.34 5.03
CA ALA A 369 -7.19 5.16 3.82
C ALA A 369 -6.00 6.13 3.68
N SER A 370 -5.50 6.67 4.80
CA SER A 370 -4.33 7.57 4.80
C SER A 370 -3.05 6.83 4.42
N THR A 371 -2.84 5.63 4.92
CA THR A 371 -1.70 4.79 4.57
C THR A 371 -1.75 4.39 3.09
N LEU A 372 -2.93 3.97 2.62
CA LEU A 372 -3.16 3.61 1.22
C LEU A 372 -2.85 4.78 0.28
N THR A 373 -3.33 5.98 0.61
CA THR A 373 -3.06 7.20 -0.16
C THR A 373 -1.57 7.55 -0.15
N LEU A 374 -0.91 7.49 1.00
CA LEU A 374 0.52 7.78 1.14
C LEU A 374 1.36 6.85 0.25
N LEU A 375 1.10 5.55 0.31
CA LEU A 375 1.87 4.56 -0.45
C LEU A 375 1.55 4.60 -1.95
N SER A 376 0.31 4.95 -2.34
CA SER A 376 -0.06 5.20 -3.74
C SER A 376 0.69 6.40 -4.32
N LEU A 377 0.79 7.50 -3.56
CA LEU A 377 1.58 8.68 -3.95
C LEU A 377 3.07 8.34 -4.03
N ALA A 378 3.58 7.50 -3.13
CA ALA A 378 4.96 7.04 -3.18
C ALA A 378 5.25 6.21 -4.45
N ALA A 379 4.35 5.29 -4.83
CA ALA A 379 4.49 4.51 -6.06
C ALA A 379 4.43 5.40 -7.31
N ALA A 380 3.50 6.39 -7.34
CA ALA A 380 3.43 7.37 -8.42
C ALA A 380 4.73 8.20 -8.52
N ALA A 381 5.32 8.57 -7.38
CA ALA A 381 6.61 9.26 -7.35
C ALA A 381 7.75 8.40 -7.91
N ILE A 382 7.80 7.10 -7.61
CA ILE A 382 8.81 6.18 -8.16
C ILE A 382 8.65 6.04 -9.67
N LEU A 383 7.41 5.94 -10.17
CA LEU A 383 7.16 5.93 -11.62
C LEU A 383 7.61 7.24 -12.28
N LEU A 384 7.31 8.37 -11.64
CA LEU A 384 7.79 9.68 -12.10
C LEU A 384 9.32 9.74 -12.13
N LEU A 385 10.00 9.22 -11.09
CA LEU A 385 11.47 9.11 -11.05
C LEU A 385 12.00 8.27 -12.21
N ALA A 386 11.35 7.15 -12.55
CA ALA A 386 11.72 6.33 -13.69
C ALA A 386 11.56 7.08 -15.02
N CYS A 387 10.45 7.82 -15.18
CA CYS A 387 10.23 8.67 -16.38
C CYS A 387 11.27 9.81 -16.46
N ILE A 388 11.58 10.47 -15.35
CA ILE A 388 12.62 11.52 -15.28
C ILE A 388 13.98 10.95 -15.65
N ASN A 389 14.33 9.77 -15.14
CA ASN A 389 15.57 9.10 -15.48
C ASN A 389 15.69 8.82 -16.99
N PHE A 390 14.61 8.28 -17.58
CA PHE A 390 14.54 8.09 -19.03
C PHE A 390 14.70 9.40 -19.80
N MET A 391 13.99 10.46 -19.40
CA MET A 391 14.11 11.79 -20.03
C MET A 391 15.54 12.33 -19.96
N ASN A 392 16.19 12.23 -18.80
CA ASN A 392 17.56 12.68 -18.59
C ASN A 392 18.55 11.96 -19.53
N LEU A 393 18.44 10.64 -19.60
CA LEU A 393 19.33 9.81 -20.44
C LEU A 393 19.06 9.99 -21.93
N ALA A 394 17.79 10.06 -22.33
CA ALA A 394 17.40 10.30 -23.73
C ALA A 394 17.86 11.67 -24.22
N THR A 395 17.75 12.69 -23.37
CA THR A 395 18.18 14.06 -23.67
C THR A 395 19.70 14.16 -23.70
N ALA A 396 20.41 13.48 -22.82
CA ALA A 396 21.86 13.46 -22.85
C ALA A 396 22.39 12.95 -24.21
N ARG A 397 21.78 11.89 -24.74
CA ARG A 397 22.18 11.30 -26.05
C ARG A 397 21.58 11.98 -27.29
N SER A 398 20.71 12.96 -27.11
CA SER A 398 20.05 13.66 -28.22
C SER A 398 21.04 14.37 -29.17
N ALA A 399 22.21 14.77 -28.68
CA ALA A 399 23.26 15.37 -29.51
C ALA A 399 23.80 14.42 -30.59
N ASN A 400 23.96 13.12 -30.28
CA ASN A 400 24.41 12.14 -31.25
C ASN A 400 23.36 11.84 -32.33
N ARG A 401 22.07 12.10 -32.01
CA ARG A 401 20.94 11.96 -32.94
C ARG A 401 20.59 13.23 -33.72
N ALA A 402 21.18 14.35 -33.33
CA ALA A 402 20.88 15.63 -33.99
C ALA A 402 21.25 15.62 -35.48
N LYS A 403 22.39 14.98 -35.84
CA LYS A 403 22.78 14.79 -37.24
C LYS A 403 21.76 13.97 -38.05
N GLU A 404 21.26 12.85 -37.47
CA GLU A 404 20.23 12.00 -38.06
C GLU A 404 18.91 12.76 -38.28
N VAL A 405 18.47 13.51 -37.27
CA VAL A 405 17.26 14.33 -37.33
C VAL A 405 17.43 15.48 -38.32
N GLY A 406 18.62 16.10 -38.35
CA GLY A 406 18.95 17.16 -39.30
C GLY A 406 18.84 16.65 -40.76
N LEU A 407 19.43 15.50 -41.06
CA LEU A 407 19.39 14.90 -42.40
C LEU A 407 17.93 14.58 -42.80
N ARG A 408 17.15 13.96 -41.90
CA ARG A 408 15.72 13.66 -42.18
C ARG A 408 14.88 14.90 -42.45
N LYS A 409 15.15 16.01 -41.78
CA LYS A 409 14.47 17.28 -42.04
C LYS A 409 14.85 17.85 -43.41
N VAL A 410 16.11 17.74 -43.80
CA VAL A 410 16.57 18.17 -45.12
C VAL A 410 15.91 17.33 -46.22
N THR A 411 15.69 16.00 -45.98
CA THR A 411 14.98 15.10 -46.88
C THR A 411 13.45 15.22 -46.78
N GLY A 412 12.89 16.25 -46.08
CA GLY A 412 11.48 16.60 -46.11
C GLY A 412 10.62 16.09 -44.95
N ALA A 413 11.20 15.48 -43.89
CA ALA A 413 10.45 15.01 -42.76
C ALA A 413 9.85 16.19 -41.95
N ARG A 414 8.54 16.14 -41.65
CA ARG A 414 7.84 17.13 -40.84
C ARG A 414 8.18 17.00 -39.37
N ARG A 415 8.05 18.09 -38.62
CA ARG A 415 8.27 18.09 -37.15
C ARG A 415 7.40 17.04 -36.45
N SER A 416 6.14 16.87 -36.89
CA SER A 416 5.21 15.87 -36.35
C SER A 416 5.70 14.42 -36.51
N ASP A 417 6.37 14.11 -37.62
CA ASP A 417 6.82 12.76 -37.90
C ASP A 417 7.97 12.34 -36.97
N ILE A 418 8.85 13.32 -36.69
CA ILE A 418 9.94 13.14 -35.72
C ILE A 418 9.36 12.96 -34.31
N VAL A 419 8.40 13.81 -33.89
CA VAL A 419 7.74 13.67 -32.58
C VAL A 419 7.07 12.29 -32.43
N ARG A 420 6.27 11.90 -33.43
CA ARG A 420 5.59 10.58 -33.44
C ARG A 420 6.58 9.44 -33.37
N GLN A 421 7.68 9.50 -34.09
CA GLN A 421 8.71 8.46 -34.05
C GLN A 421 9.33 8.29 -32.65
N PHE A 422 9.76 9.39 -32.00
CA PHE A 422 10.38 9.32 -30.66
C PHE A 422 9.39 8.91 -29.59
N LEU A 423 8.14 9.37 -29.66
CA LEU A 423 7.09 8.92 -28.76
C LEU A 423 6.81 7.43 -28.90
N ASN A 424 6.66 6.94 -30.14
CA ASN A 424 6.46 5.50 -30.39
C ASN A 424 7.63 4.65 -29.89
N GLU A 425 8.88 5.12 -30.11
CA GLU A 425 10.07 4.43 -29.58
C GLU A 425 10.01 4.31 -28.05
N SER A 426 9.65 5.39 -27.36
CA SER A 426 9.56 5.42 -25.88
C SER A 426 8.42 4.55 -25.36
N VAL A 427 7.27 4.54 -26.04
CA VAL A 427 6.14 3.67 -25.73
C VAL A 427 6.50 2.20 -25.89
N VAL A 428 7.19 1.83 -26.96
CA VAL A 428 7.68 0.44 -27.15
C VAL A 428 8.63 0.02 -26.03
N LEU A 429 9.56 0.90 -25.63
CA LEU A 429 10.46 0.62 -24.51
C LEU A 429 9.70 0.51 -23.17
N ALA A 430 8.63 1.29 -22.97
CA ALA A 430 7.78 1.18 -21.79
C ALA A 430 7.04 -0.17 -21.74
N PHE A 431 6.53 -0.67 -22.87
CA PHE A 431 5.91 -2.00 -22.94
C PHE A 431 6.90 -3.15 -22.74
N ILE A 432 8.13 -3.02 -23.24
CA ILE A 432 9.23 -3.97 -22.91
C ILE A 432 9.52 -3.90 -21.40
N GLY A 433 9.56 -2.69 -20.85
CA GLY A 433 9.68 -2.46 -19.40
C GLY A 433 8.53 -3.08 -18.61
N LEU A 434 7.28 -3.04 -19.12
CA LEU A 434 6.14 -3.69 -18.50
C LEU A 434 6.31 -5.21 -18.43
N ALA A 435 6.78 -5.85 -19.50
CA ALA A 435 7.02 -7.29 -19.50
C ALA A 435 8.03 -7.68 -18.40
N LEU A 436 9.12 -6.91 -18.25
CA LEU A 436 10.08 -7.10 -17.17
C LEU A 436 9.47 -6.75 -15.80
N ALA A 437 8.64 -5.71 -15.73
CA ALA A 437 7.94 -5.31 -14.51
C ALA A 437 7.01 -6.41 -13.99
N LEU A 438 6.28 -7.08 -14.86
CA LEU A 438 5.41 -8.21 -14.49
C LEU A 438 6.22 -9.42 -13.97
N LEU A 439 7.39 -9.69 -14.55
CA LEU A 439 8.31 -10.70 -14.02
C LEU A 439 8.85 -10.32 -12.64
N LEU A 440 9.28 -9.08 -12.46
CA LEU A 440 9.73 -8.57 -11.16
C LEU A 440 8.60 -8.61 -10.12
N LEU A 441 7.38 -8.25 -10.52
CA LEU A 441 6.21 -8.31 -9.66
C LEU A 441 5.92 -9.73 -9.22
N TRP A 442 5.91 -10.69 -10.15
CA TRP A 442 5.70 -12.11 -9.84
C TRP A 442 6.72 -12.61 -8.81
N ALA A 443 7.98 -12.28 -8.98
CA ALA A 443 9.04 -12.68 -8.05
C ALA A 443 8.97 -11.96 -6.69
N ALA A 444 8.55 -10.67 -6.66
CA ALA A 444 8.48 -9.86 -5.45
C ALA A 444 7.19 -10.04 -4.64
N LEU A 445 6.12 -10.56 -5.27
CA LEU A 445 4.80 -10.65 -4.65
C LEU A 445 4.76 -11.49 -3.35
N PRO A 446 5.43 -12.65 -3.23
CA PRO A 446 5.48 -13.41 -1.97
C PRO A 446 6.15 -12.60 -0.84
N LEU A 447 7.24 -11.89 -1.15
CA LEU A 447 7.92 -11.05 -0.18
C LEU A 447 7.03 -9.87 0.26
N PHE A 448 6.35 -9.23 -0.68
CA PHE A 448 5.42 -8.14 -0.37
C PHE A 448 4.26 -8.63 0.49
N ASN A 449 3.64 -9.76 0.15
CA ASN A 449 2.55 -10.35 0.93
C ASN A 449 2.99 -10.63 2.37
N GLY A 450 4.19 -11.17 2.57
CA GLY A 450 4.76 -11.37 3.91
C GLY A 450 4.98 -10.06 4.69
N LEU A 451 5.47 -9.00 4.03
CA LEU A 451 5.69 -7.69 4.64
C LEU A 451 4.39 -6.94 4.93
N ALA A 452 3.47 -6.95 3.98
CA ALA A 452 2.18 -6.26 4.09
C ALA A 452 1.17 -7.06 4.93
N GLY A 453 1.36 -8.38 5.07
CA GLY A 453 0.43 -9.31 5.69
C GLY A 453 -0.86 -9.46 4.88
N GLU A 454 -0.72 -9.46 3.57
CA GLU A 454 -1.78 -9.57 2.58
C GLU A 454 -1.65 -10.90 1.80
N SER A 455 -2.68 -11.22 1.04
CA SER A 455 -2.74 -12.43 0.20
C SER A 455 -3.05 -12.06 -1.26
N ILE A 456 -2.35 -11.06 -1.79
CA ILE A 456 -2.54 -10.61 -3.16
C ILE A 456 -2.07 -11.70 -4.13
N ALA A 457 -2.96 -12.15 -5.01
CA ALA A 457 -2.66 -13.13 -6.04
C ALA A 457 -2.31 -12.46 -7.38
N PHE A 458 -1.27 -12.96 -8.04
CA PHE A 458 -0.90 -12.48 -9.39
C PHE A 458 -2.04 -12.63 -10.40
N ALA A 459 -2.89 -13.65 -10.22
CA ALA A 459 -4.07 -13.90 -11.05
C ALA A 459 -5.10 -12.72 -11.07
N GLN A 460 -5.08 -11.85 -10.06
CA GLN A 460 -5.95 -10.66 -10.03
C GLN A 460 -5.68 -9.69 -11.19
N LEU A 461 -4.50 -9.76 -11.83
CA LEU A 461 -4.18 -9.01 -13.05
C LEU A 461 -5.04 -9.41 -14.26
N ALA A 462 -5.67 -10.58 -14.24
CA ALA A 462 -6.60 -11.00 -15.28
C ALA A 462 -7.93 -10.22 -15.29
N ASP A 463 -8.20 -9.41 -14.26
CA ASP A 463 -9.36 -8.52 -14.26
C ASP A 463 -9.25 -7.48 -15.38
N PRO A 464 -10.28 -7.38 -16.27
CA PRO A 464 -10.22 -6.49 -17.42
C PRO A 464 -10.01 -5.01 -17.06
N GLY A 465 -10.62 -4.55 -15.97
CA GLY A 465 -10.50 -3.16 -15.50
C GLY A 465 -9.09 -2.84 -15.01
N LEU A 466 -8.49 -3.76 -14.25
CA LEU A 466 -7.13 -3.60 -13.76
C LEU A 466 -6.11 -3.70 -14.91
N LEU A 467 -6.30 -4.65 -15.83
CA LEU A 467 -5.45 -4.78 -17.00
C LEU A 467 -5.48 -3.51 -17.86
N ALA A 468 -6.66 -2.95 -18.11
CA ALA A 468 -6.81 -1.70 -18.84
C ALA A 468 -6.09 -0.54 -18.12
N ALA A 469 -6.18 -0.47 -16.78
CA ALA A 469 -5.47 0.53 -15.98
C ALA A 469 -3.94 0.37 -16.07
N VAL A 470 -3.41 -0.86 -16.00
CA VAL A 470 -1.98 -1.17 -16.15
C VAL A 470 -1.48 -0.75 -17.54
N LEU A 471 -2.23 -1.07 -18.60
CA LEU A 471 -1.88 -0.67 -19.97
C LEU A 471 -1.92 0.86 -20.13
N ALA A 472 -2.92 1.53 -19.55
CA ALA A 472 -3.05 2.99 -19.59
C ALA A 472 -1.89 3.68 -18.86
N VAL A 473 -1.51 3.22 -17.67
CA VAL A 473 -0.36 3.75 -16.92
C VAL A 473 0.94 3.51 -17.68
N THR A 474 1.11 2.35 -18.31
CA THR A 474 2.30 2.06 -19.11
C THR A 474 2.38 2.97 -20.34
N LEU A 475 1.28 3.17 -21.04
CA LEU A 475 1.19 4.12 -22.15
C LEU A 475 1.52 5.54 -21.69
N LEU A 476 0.92 5.99 -20.59
CA LEU A 476 1.19 7.30 -20.00
C LEU A 476 2.66 7.47 -19.62
N ALA A 477 3.26 6.47 -18.99
CA ALA A 477 4.69 6.48 -18.64
C ALA A 477 5.58 6.58 -19.89
N GLY A 478 5.29 5.82 -20.95
CA GLY A 478 6.01 5.88 -22.22
C GLY A 478 5.88 7.25 -22.91
N LEU A 479 4.67 7.84 -22.90
CA LEU A 479 4.41 9.17 -23.45
C LEU A 479 5.12 10.27 -22.64
N LEU A 480 5.04 10.23 -21.31
CA LEU A 480 5.72 11.18 -20.42
C LEU A 480 7.24 11.09 -20.59
N ALA A 481 7.79 9.89 -20.52
CA ALA A 481 9.24 9.66 -20.67
C ALA A 481 9.77 10.10 -22.04
N GLY A 482 8.98 9.90 -23.11
CA GLY A 482 9.33 10.27 -24.49
C GLY A 482 9.02 11.72 -24.88
N SER A 483 8.13 12.41 -24.16
CA SER A 483 7.61 13.73 -24.55
C SER A 483 8.73 14.76 -24.71
N TYR A 484 9.50 14.98 -23.66
CA TYR A 484 10.55 15.99 -23.68
C TYR A 484 11.65 15.69 -24.74
N PRO A 485 12.21 14.49 -24.83
CA PRO A 485 13.15 14.17 -25.91
C PRO A 485 12.58 14.36 -27.30
N ALA A 486 11.32 14.00 -27.53
CA ALA A 486 10.65 14.11 -28.83
C ALA A 486 10.48 15.59 -29.24
N PHE A 487 9.92 16.42 -28.38
CA PHE A 487 9.75 17.85 -28.68
C PHE A 487 11.10 18.57 -28.82
N TYR A 488 12.07 18.18 -27.97
CA TYR A 488 13.41 18.74 -28.00
C TYR A 488 14.12 18.48 -29.34
N LEU A 489 14.17 17.20 -29.77
CA LEU A 489 14.80 16.83 -31.04
C LEU A 489 14.07 17.39 -32.25
N ALA A 490 12.74 17.47 -32.20
CA ALA A 490 11.95 18.04 -33.27
C ALA A 490 12.11 19.58 -33.41
N ALA A 491 12.66 20.26 -32.41
CA ALA A 491 12.91 21.72 -32.48
C ALA A 491 14.25 22.10 -33.10
N PHE A 492 15.13 21.15 -33.45
CA PHE A 492 16.42 21.45 -34.07
C PHE A 492 16.29 22.05 -35.49
N GLU A 493 17.06 23.10 -35.76
CA GLU A 493 17.20 23.70 -37.09
C GLU A 493 18.29 22.98 -37.87
N PRO A 494 17.99 22.43 -39.08
CA PRO A 494 18.96 21.66 -39.89
C PRO A 494 20.25 22.43 -40.21
N ALA A 495 20.12 23.70 -40.58
CA ALA A 495 21.26 24.53 -40.95
C ALA A 495 22.28 24.74 -39.84
N ARG A 496 21.83 24.82 -38.59
CA ARG A 496 22.72 24.96 -37.42
C ARG A 496 23.38 23.63 -37.05
N VAL A 497 22.66 22.52 -37.26
CA VAL A 497 23.14 21.18 -36.97
C VAL A 497 24.27 20.77 -37.92
N LEU A 498 24.14 21.08 -39.21
CA LEU A 498 25.13 20.73 -40.25
C LEU A 498 26.39 21.60 -40.18
N LYS A 499 26.29 22.87 -39.71
CA LYS A 499 27.43 23.78 -39.53
C LYS A 499 28.20 23.55 -38.21
N GLY A 500 27.89 22.52 -37.42
CA GLY A 500 28.63 22.23 -36.18
C GLY A 500 28.37 23.18 -34.99
N ASN A 501 27.56 24.23 -35.16
CA ASN A 501 27.25 25.21 -34.12
C ASN A 501 26.07 24.73 -33.25
N PHE A 502 26.27 23.65 -32.48
CA PHE A 502 25.29 23.06 -31.58
C PHE A 502 24.96 23.92 -30.35
N PHE A 503 25.75 24.98 -30.08
CA PHE A 503 25.83 25.58 -28.74
C PHE A 503 24.97 26.81 -28.48
N ALA A 504 24.35 27.39 -29.48
CA ALA A 504 23.47 28.54 -29.30
C ALA A 504 22.12 28.12 -28.72
N GLY A 505 21.94 28.24 -27.41
CA GLY A 505 20.72 27.91 -26.68
C GLY A 505 20.89 26.91 -25.53
N GLU A 506 22.13 26.57 -25.15
CA GLU A 506 22.40 25.57 -24.11
C GLU A 506 21.96 25.96 -22.68
N ARG A 507 21.89 27.28 -22.36
CA ARG A 507 21.58 27.72 -20.97
C ARG A 507 20.20 27.28 -20.48
N GLY A 508 19.13 27.44 -21.26
CA GLY A 508 17.78 27.00 -20.88
C GLY A 508 17.62 25.47 -20.81
N ARG A 509 18.34 24.77 -21.68
CA ARG A 509 18.30 23.29 -21.80
C ARG A 509 19.04 22.60 -20.64
N ALA A 510 20.15 23.18 -20.20
CA ALA A 510 20.87 22.74 -19.01
C ALA A 510 20.03 22.96 -17.73
N ALA A 511 19.23 24.03 -17.68
CA ALA A 511 18.37 24.34 -16.52
C ALA A 511 17.29 23.29 -16.28
N LEU A 512 16.57 22.83 -17.33
CA LEU A 512 15.52 21.82 -17.15
C LEU A 512 16.10 20.48 -16.66
N ARG A 513 17.20 20.03 -17.26
CA ARG A 513 17.87 18.78 -16.83
C ARG A 513 18.36 18.88 -15.38
N LYS A 514 18.91 20.03 -14.97
CA LYS A 514 19.28 20.31 -13.58
C LYS A 514 18.05 20.22 -12.68
N GLY A 515 16.92 20.85 -13.09
CA GLY A 515 15.66 20.79 -12.37
C GLY A 515 15.13 19.36 -12.20
N LEU A 516 15.18 18.54 -13.26
CA LEU A 516 14.78 17.13 -13.18
C LEU A 516 15.64 16.33 -12.19
N VAL A 517 16.95 16.53 -12.17
CA VAL A 517 17.85 15.88 -11.20
C VAL A 517 17.55 16.36 -9.77
N ILE A 518 17.30 17.66 -9.59
CA ILE A 518 16.93 18.23 -8.28
C ILE A 518 15.64 17.61 -7.78
N VAL A 519 14.58 17.53 -8.60
CA VAL A 519 13.32 16.88 -8.24
C VAL A 519 13.52 15.40 -7.89
N GLN A 520 14.33 14.69 -8.68
CA GLN A 520 14.64 13.29 -8.46
C GLN A 520 15.31 13.06 -7.10
N PHE A 521 16.36 13.82 -6.77
CA PHE A 521 17.01 13.71 -5.47
C PHE A 521 16.14 14.25 -4.33
N ALA A 522 15.33 15.28 -4.57
CA ALA A 522 14.38 15.78 -3.56
C ALA A 522 13.38 14.71 -3.12
N LEU A 523 12.78 13.98 -4.06
CA LEU A 523 11.90 12.86 -3.74
C LEU A 523 12.64 11.73 -3.01
N THR A 524 13.86 11.41 -3.43
CA THR A 524 14.67 10.38 -2.77
C THR A 524 14.99 10.76 -1.33
N VAL A 525 15.46 11.99 -1.09
CA VAL A 525 15.77 12.50 0.26
C VAL A 525 14.52 12.55 1.13
N PHE A 526 13.38 12.97 0.56
CA PHE A 526 12.09 12.96 1.24
C PHE A 526 11.72 11.58 1.78
N PHE A 527 11.85 10.53 0.97
CA PHE A 527 11.58 9.16 1.40
C PHE A 527 12.57 8.68 2.48
N ILE A 528 13.86 8.94 2.32
CA ILE A 528 14.87 8.53 3.30
C ILE A 528 14.61 9.22 4.64
N ALA A 529 14.37 10.53 4.65
CA ALA A 529 14.06 11.30 5.84
C ALA A 529 12.76 10.78 6.51
N GLY A 530 11.73 10.49 5.72
CA GLY A 530 10.48 9.92 6.19
C GLY A 530 10.69 8.59 6.93
N VAL A 531 11.46 7.67 6.34
CA VAL A 531 11.80 6.38 6.97
C VAL A 531 12.55 6.57 8.29
N LEU A 532 13.53 7.49 8.33
CA LEU A 532 14.33 7.75 9.54
C LEU A 532 13.49 8.35 10.68
N ILE A 533 12.53 9.23 10.34
CA ILE A 533 11.63 9.83 11.34
C ILE A 533 10.64 8.80 11.88
N VAL A 534 10.04 7.98 11.00
CA VAL A 534 9.17 6.88 11.43
C VAL A 534 9.93 5.89 12.31
N ASP A 535 11.16 5.55 11.96
CA ASP A 535 12.01 4.67 12.76
C ASP A 535 12.36 5.27 14.14
N LYS A 536 12.63 6.57 14.18
CA LYS A 536 12.84 7.32 15.45
C LYS A 536 11.61 7.25 16.36
N GLN A 537 10.40 7.47 15.81
CA GLN A 537 9.14 7.36 16.55
C GLN A 537 8.89 5.94 17.06
N LEU A 538 9.09 4.92 16.21
CA LEU A 538 8.91 3.53 16.62
C LEU A 538 9.90 3.09 17.71
N ARG A 539 11.16 3.57 17.66
CA ARG A 539 12.12 3.35 18.73
C ARG A 539 11.69 4.03 20.02
N PHE A 540 11.24 5.28 19.94
CA PHE A 540 10.71 5.99 21.10
C PHE A 540 9.54 5.25 21.77
N VAL A 541 8.59 4.76 20.94
CA VAL A 541 7.45 3.98 21.43
C VAL A 541 7.89 2.73 22.21
N ARG A 542 8.95 2.04 21.73
CA ARG A 542 9.49 0.85 22.38
C ARG A 542 10.27 1.14 23.67
N THR A 543 10.90 2.30 23.75
CA THR A 543 11.79 2.65 24.87
C THR A 543 11.11 3.51 25.92
N LYS A 544 9.93 4.10 25.60
CA LYS A 544 9.18 4.90 26.56
C LYS A 544 8.69 4.04 27.72
N ALA A 545 8.93 4.50 28.92
CA ALA A 545 8.40 3.87 30.13
C ALA A 545 6.86 3.84 30.07
N LEU A 546 6.28 2.66 30.08
CA LEU A 546 4.84 2.44 30.07
C LEU A 546 4.21 2.59 31.46
N GLY A 547 5.00 2.79 32.52
CA GLY A 547 4.56 2.77 33.93
C GLY A 547 4.40 1.34 34.48
N ILE A 548 4.64 0.32 33.65
CA ILE A 548 4.62 -1.10 33.95
C ILE A 548 5.78 -1.82 33.26
N ASP A 549 6.12 -3.02 33.74
CA ASP A 549 7.05 -3.93 33.05
C ASP A 549 6.24 -5.04 32.34
N THR A 550 6.24 -4.98 31.00
CA THR A 550 5.47 -5.91 30.16
C THR A 550 6.22 -7.22 29.87
N ARG A 551 7.53 -7.28 30.15
CA ARG A 551 8.36 -8.43 29.84
C ARG A 551 8.05 -9.59 30.76
N GLN A 552 8.08 -10.81 30.22
CA GLN A 552 7.79 -12.04 30.97
C GLN A 552 6.44 -12.02 31.70
N VAL A 553 5.45 -11.36 31.17
CA VAL A 553 4.07 -11.43 31.65
C VAL A 553 3.24 -12.22 30.65
N VAL A 554 2.71 -13.36 31.10
CA VAL A 554 1.81 -14.21 30.34
C VAL A 554 0.37 -13.94 30.79
N THR A 555 -0.50 -13.67 29.84
CA THR A 555 -1.95 -13.53 30.06
C THR A 555 -2.67 -14.77 29.55
N THR A 556 -3.52 -15.37 30.38
CA THR A 556 -4.42 -16.48 30.01
C THR A 556 -5.79 -16.25 30.65
N THR A 557 -6.73 -17.14 30.42
CA THR A 557 -8.03 -17.09 31.10
C THR A 557 -7.96 -17.73 32.50
N VAL A 558 -8.79 -17.23 33.41
CA VAL A 558 -8.90 -17.82 34.76
C VAL A 558 -10.28 -18.49 34.91
N ARG A 559 -10.35 -19.53 35.77
CA ARG A 559 -11.63 -20.20 36.09
C ARG A 559 -12.08 -20.00 37.51
N SER A 560 -11.11 -19.85 38.41
CA SER A 560 -11.37 -19.69 39.85
C SER A 560 -10.12 -19.21 40.58
N GLU A 561 -10.29 -18.79 41.79
CA GLU A 561 -9.16 -18.46 42.67
C GLU A 561 -8.28 -19.68 42.95
N ARG A 562 -8.88 -20.87 43.04
CA ARG A 562 -8.12 -22.13 43.17
C ARG A 562 -7.20 -22.40 41.96
N HIS A 563 -7.64 -22.00 40.76
CA HIS A 563 -6.79 -22.10 39.58
C HIS A 563 -5.55 -21.20 39.73
N ARG A 564 -5.72 -19.99 40.20
CA ARG A 564 -4.61 -19.07 40.49
C ARG A 564 -3.64 -19.65 41.55
N GLU A 565 -4.17 -20.20 42.64
CA GLU A 565 -3.37 -20.82 43.70
C GLU A 565 -2.58 -22.01 43.19
N ALA A 566 -3.20 -22.87 42.38
CA ALA A 566 -2.53 -24.02 41.79
C ALA A 566 -1.38 -23.62 40.85
N VAL A 567 -1.56 -22.53 40.12
CA VAL A 567 -0.52 -21.98 39.24
C VAL A 567 0.64 -21.39 40.07
N LEU A 568 0.37 -20.67 41.16
CA LEU A 568 1.38 -20.10 42.03
C LEU A 568 2.20 -21.15 42.83
N ALA A 569 1.81 -22.42 42.80
CA ALA A 569 2.57 -23.47 43.41
C ALA A 569 3.92 -23.75 42.67
N ASP A 570 4.08 -23.28 41.45
CA ASP A 570 5.33 -23.43 40.71
C ASP A 570 6.24 -22.22 40.98
N PRO A 571 7.47 -22.44 41.49
CA PRO A 571 8.40 -21.36 41.86
C PRO A 571 8.85 -20.49 40.66
N ARG A 572 8.67 -20.96 39.44
CA ARG A 572 8.94 -20.19 38.23
C ARG A 572 7.88 -19.11 37.98
N ILE A 573 6.78 -19.11 38.70
CA ILE A 573 5.73 -18.09 38.64
C ILE A 573 5.93 -17.13 39.82
N LEU A 574 6.46 -15.97 39.50
CA LEU A 574 6.90 -14.98 40.48
C LEU A 574 5.74 -14.19 41.08
N ALA A 575 4.69 -13.94 40.32
CA ALA A 575 3.49 -13.24 40.76
C ALA A 575 2.31 -13.55 39.84
N ALA A 576 1.10 -13.46 40.38
CA ALA A 576 -0.15 -13.69 39.67
C ALA A 576 -1.24 -12.70 40.03
N SER A 577 -1.96 -12.21 39.02
CA SER A 577 -3.10 -11.28 39.21
C SER A 577 -4.29 -11.74 38.35
N ILE A 578 -5.45 -11.79 39.02
CA ILE A 578 -6.74 -11.93 38.31
C ILE A 578 -7.26 -10.52 38.01
N SER A 579 -6.97 -10.02 36.85
CA SER A 579 -7.25 -8.62 36.51
C SER A 579 -7.39 -8.43 35.00
N ALA A 580 -7.99 -7.31 34.60
CA ALA A 580 -7.89 -6.91 33.20
C ALA A 580 -6.42 -6.61 32.87
N PRO A 581 -5.83 -7.28 31.87
CA PRO A 581 -4.46 -7.02 31.50
C PRO A 581 -4.33 -5.60 30.93
N PRO A 582 -3.23 -4.89 31.21
CA PRO A 582 -2.92 -3.65 30.53
C PRO A 582 -2.91 -3.83 29.01
N GLY A 583 -3.35 -2.82 28.27
CA GLY A 583 -3.47 -2.96 26.82
C GLY A 583 -4.78 -3.59 26.33
N LEU A 584 -5.69 -3.95 27.21
CA LEU A 584 -7.00 -4.42 26.81
C LEU A 584 -7.90 -3.27 26.42
N ALA A 585 -8.43 -3.30 25.20
CA ALA A 585 -9.26 -2.23 24.65
C ALA A 585 -10.71 -2.19 25.20
N MET A 586 -11.11 -3.15 26.04
CA MET A 586 -12.47 -3.24 26.58
C MET A 586 -12.67 -2.32 27.79
N ARG A 587 -13.17 -1.12 27.55
CA ARG A 587 -13.51 -0.19 28.61
C ARG A 587 -14.77 0.56 28.26
N ALA A 588 -15.82 0.36 29.06
CA ALA A 588 -16.97 1.26 29.05
C ALA A 588 -16.62 2.48 29.92
N ALA A 589 -16.88 3.66 29.39
CA ALA A 589 -16.81 4.87 30.20
C ALA A 589 -17.96 4.87 31.19
N VAL A 590 -17.67 5.22 32.45
CA VAL A 590 -18.67 5.39 33.49
C VAL A 590 -18.78 6.85 33.90
N ASP A 591 -19.96 7.26 34.31
CA ASP A 591 -20.13 8.56 34.97
C ASP A 591 -19.79 8.42 36.44
N VAL A 592 -19.03 9.40 36.96
CA VAL A 592 -18.48 9.38 38.27
C VAL A 592 -18.81 10.70 38.96
N ALA A 593 -19.38 10.63 40.14
CA ALA A 593 -19.58 11.81 41.00
C ALA A 593 -18.57 11.77 42.15
N TRP A 594 -18.08 12.94 42.57
CA TRP A 594 -17.25 13.10 43.74
C TRP A 594 -17.51 14.45 44.42
N ASP A 595 -17.14 14.59 45.66
CA ASP A 595 -17.31 15.83 46.39
C ASP A 595 -16.53 16.99 45.76
N GLY A 596 -17.28 18.02 45.32
CA GLY A 596 -16.71 19.18 44.62
C GLY A 596 -16.61 19.05 43.10
N LYS A 597 -17.24 18.02 42.48
CA LYS A 597 -17.35 17.92 41.01
C LYS A 597 -18.31 19.00 40.49
N ASP A 598 -17.86 19.69 39.42
CA ASP A 598 -18.75 20.55 38.65
C ASP A 598 -19.90 19.69 38.04
N PRO A 599 -21.18 20.02 38.29
CA PRO A 599 -22.30 19.29 37.73
C PRO A 599 -22.33 19.23 36.22
N GLN A 600 -21.62 20.12 35.52
CA GLN A 600 -21.48 20.14 34.08
C GLN A 600 -20.28 19.32 33.55
N ASP A 601 -19.37 18.93 34.44
CA ASP A 601 -18.23 18.10 34.05
C ASP A 601 -18.70 16.68 33.70
N ARG A 602 -18.50 16.27 32.44
CA ARG A 602 -18.80 14.95 31.88
C ARG A 602 -17.55 14.18 31.50
N THR A 603 -16.42 14.47 32.16
CA THR A 603 -15.17 13.74 31.89
C THR A 603 -15.39 12.25 32.17
N PRO A 604 -15.19 11.39 31.15
CA PRO A 604 -15.38 9.97 31.34
C PRO A 604 -14.25 9.36 32.16
N PHE A 605 -14.61 8.46 33.06
CA PHE A 605 -13.67 7.63 33.81
C PHE A 605 -13.78 6.18 33.33
N PHE A 606 -12.67 5.46 33.40
CA PHE A 606 -12.59 4.09 32.89
C PHE A 606 -12.27 3.11 34.01
N PRO A 607 -13.23 2.30 34.46
CA PRO A 607 -13.00 1.30 35.50
C PRO A 607 -12.14 0.15 34.94
N VAL A 608 -11.24 -0.34 35.77
CA VAL A 608 -10.34 -1.46 35.50
C VAL A 608 -10.44 -2.45 36.64
N PRO A 609 -11.00 -3.64 36.45
CA PRO A 609 -11.03 -4.68 37.45
C PRO A 609 -9.62 -5.21 37.71
N VAL A 610 -9.22 -5.19 39.00
CA VAL A 610 -7.91 -5.65 39.43
C VAL A 610 -8.05 -6.44 40.73
N ASP A 611 -7.04 -7.22 41.07
CA ASP A 611 -6.87 -7.82 42.37
C ASP A 611 -5.62 -7.30 43.09
N PRO A 612 -5.41 -7.57 44.37
CA PRO A 612 -4.24 -7.13 45.09
C PRO A 612 -2.87 -7.53 44.51
N GLY A 613 -2.81 -8.58 43.70
CA GLY A 613 -1.59 -9.02 43.02
C GLY A 613 -1.17 -8.15 41.81
N TYR A 614 -1.99 -7.17 41.39
CA TYR A 614 -1.78 -6.36 40.20
C TYR A 614 -0.45 -5.59 40.20
N LEU A 615 -0.13 -4.91 41.34
CA LEU A 615 1.11 -4.10 41.43
C LEU A 615 2.36 -4.97 41.26
N GLU A 616 2.37 -6.13 41.89
CA GLU A 616 3.52 -7.05 41.85
C GLU A 616 3.67 -7.68 40.44
N THR A 617 2.55 -8.14 39.88
CA THR A 617 2.54 -8.80 38.56
C THR A 617 3.02 -7.86 37.45
N PHE A 618 2.59 -6.61 37.46
CA PHE A 618 2.96 -5.62 36.43
C PHE A 618 4.10 -4.69 36.85
N ARG A 619 4.62 -4.81 38.08
CA ARG A 619 5.61 -3.88 38.66
C ARG A 619 5.16 -2.43 38.56
N ALA A 620 3.86 -2.19 38.77
CA ALA A 620 3.27 -0.87 38.79
C ALA A 620 3.57 -0.17 40.12
N GLY A 621 3.65 1.17 40.11
CA GLY A 621 4.00 1.93 41.32
C GLY A 621 2.84 2.76 41.84
N MET A 622 2.80 2.97 43.17
CA MET A 622 1.93 3.93 43.80
C MET A 622 2.57 5.33 43.82
N ALA A 623 1.73 6.36 43.69
CA ALA A 623 2.11 7.76 43.84
C ALA A 623 1.74 8.29 45.22
N GLU A 624 0.58 7.86 45.79
CA GLU A 624 0.07 8.31 47.07
C GLU A 624 -0.84 7.22 47.69
N GLY A 625 -0.92 7.15 49.02
CA GLY A 625 -1.77 6.18 49.68
C GLY A 625 -1.33 4.74 49.55
N ARG A 626 -2.27 3.81 49.57
CA ARG A 626 -2.02 2.35 49.47
C ARG A 626 -2.86 1.71 48.37
N PHE A 627 -2.46 0.51 47.98
CA PHE A 627 -3.23 -0.39 47.11
C PHE A 627 -4.12 -1.33 47.93
N PHE A 628 -4.93 -2.13 47.29
CA PHE A 628 -5.81 -3.12 47.90
C PHE A 628 -5.02 -4.15 48.70
N SER A 629 -5.55 -4.58 49.85
CA SER A 629 -4.98 -5.61 50.69
C SER A 629 -5.99 -6.74 50.95
N ARG A 630 -5.56 -8.00 50.82
CA ARG A 630 -6.38 -9.17 51.13
C ARG A 630 -6.78 -9.28 52.59
N GLU A 631 -6.04 -8.59 53.47
CA GLU A 631 -6.30 -8.59 54.91
C GLU A 631 -7.49 -7.66 55.27
N LEU A 632 -7.85 -6.74 54.39
CA LEU A 632 -8.91 -5.76 54.59
C LEU A 632 -10.13 -6.11 53.72
N ALA A 633 -11.13 -6.77 54.27
CA ALA A 633 -12.32 -7.18 53.53
C ALA A 633 -13.09 -5.97 52.93
N SER A 634 -13.06 -4.81 53.59
CA SER A 634 -13.66 -3.55 53.09
C SER A 634 -13.02 -3.04 51.81
N ASP A 635 -11.80 -3.40 51.50
CA ASP A 635 -11.14 -2.96 50.28
C ASP A 635 -11.85 -3.51 49.04
N ARG A 636 -12.52 -4.65 49.16
CA ARG A 636 -13.25 -5.28 48.05
C ARG A 636 -14.59 -4.60 47.73
N THR A 637 -15.25 -4.05 48.75
CA THR A 637 -16.60 -3.49 48.61
C THR A 637 -16.67 -1.98 48.61
N ASP A 638 -15.77 -1.33 49.34
CA ASP A 638 -15.90 0.08 49.70
C ASP A 638 -14.71 0.94 49.27
N ALA A 639 -13.70 0.36 48.59
CA ALA A 639 -12.48 1.08 48.25
C ALA A 639 -12.23 1.10 46.73
N VAL A 640 -11.60 2.16 46.24
CA VAL A 640 -11.07 2.30 44.89
C VAL A 640 -9.69 2.93 44.91
N VAL A 641 -8.90 2.63 43.90
CA VAL A 641 -7.63 3.30 43.60
C VAL A 641 -7.79 4.06 42.28
N VAL A 642 -7.27 5.28 42.21
CA VAL A 642 -7.33 6.10 40.98
C VAL A 642 -5.93 6.28 40.41
N ASN A 643 -5.79 6.59 39.11
CA ASN A 643 -4.49 6.96 38.56
C ASN A 643 -4.22 8.46 38.71
N GLN A 644 -2.97 8.92 38.54
CA GLN A 644 -2.59 10.32 38.63
C GLN A 644 -3.40 11.24 37.71
N THR A 645 -3.77 10.73 36.51
CA THR A 645 -4.61 11.47 35.55
C THR A 645 -6.02 11.71 36.13
N ALA A 646 -6.65 10.70 36.74
CA ALA A 646 -7.93 10.85 37.43
C ALA A 646 -7.81 11.80 38.62
N ALA A 647 -6.74 11.68 39.41
CA ALA A 647 -6.48 12.59 40.53
C ALA A 647 -6.43 14.06 40.10
N ARG A 648 -5.77 14.36 38.97
CA ARG A 648 -5.73 15.71 38.37
C ARG A 648 -7.10 16.24 37.95
N VAL A 649 -7.96 15.38 37.40
CA VAL A 649 -9.34 15.72 37.02
C VAL A 649 -10.20 16.01 38.27
N MET A 650 -9.98 15.28 39.35
CA MET A 650 -10.71 15.48 40.60
C MET A 650 -10.38 16.80 41.32
N GLY A 651 -9.46 17.60 40.79
CA GLY A 651 -9.10 18.91 41.28
C GLY A 651 -7.87 18.93 42.17
N PRO A 652 -7.50 20.13 42.71
CA PRO A 652 -6.30 20.27 43.52
C PRO A 652 -6.45 19.59 44.89
N GLY A 653 -5.32 19.07 45.38
CA GLY A 653 -5.21 18.34 46.63
C GLY A 653 -5.29 16.82 46.47
N SER A 654 -5.05 16.10 47.57
CA SER A 654 -5.09 14.64 47.56
C SER A 654 -6.51 14.13 47.33
N PRO A 655 -6.70 13.20 46.40
CA PRO A 655 -7.98 12.52 46.26
C PRO A 655 -8.18 11.43 47.31
N VAL A 656 -7.14 11.03 48.04
CA VAL A 656 -7.21 9.97 49.08
C VAL A 656 -8.14 10.44 50.20
N GLY A 657 -9.09 9.58 50.56
CA GLY A 657 -10.15 9.87 51.52
C GLY A 657 -11.42 10.50 50.94
N LYS A 658 -11.41 11.01 49.68
CA LYS A 658 -12.63 11.49 49.03
C LYS A 658 -13.56 10.32 48.71
N ARG A 659 -14.88 10.59 48.72
CA ARG A 659 -15.90 9.65 48.30
C ARG A 659 -16.15 9.79 46.82
N LEU A 660 -16.24 8.63 46.12
CA LEU A 660 -16.40 8.52 44.70
C LEU A 660 -17.62 7.65 44.43
N THR A 661 -18.65 8.21 43.82
CA THR A 661 -19.85 7.48 43.46
C THR A 661 -19.78 7.06 42.01
N LEU A 662 -19.75 5.76 41.77
CA LEU A 662 -19.75 5.15 40.46
C LEU A 662 -21.17 4.71 40.14
N THR A 663 -21.67 5.16 39.02
CA THR A 663 -22.86 4.59 38.41
C THR A 663 -22.43 3.65 37.31
N ALA A 664 -22.34 2.38 37.60
CA ALA A 664 -21.95 1.32 36.64
C ALA A 664 -23.12 0.38 36.43
N MET A 665 -23.12 -0.25 35.27
CA MET A 665 -24.05 -1.32 34.97
C MET A 665 -23.47 -2.64 35.48
N SER A 666 -24.26 -3.38 36.26
CA SER A 666 -23.90 -4.74 36.64
C SER A 666 -23.92 -5.66 35.42
N MET A 667 -23.26 -6.83 35.54
CA MET A 667 -23.35 -7.85 34.49
C MET A 667 -24.77 -8.36 34.25
N GLU A 668 -25.68 -8.13 35.21
CA GLU A 668 -27.09 -8.49 35.15
C GLU A 668 -27.96 -7.40 34.48
N GLY A 669 -27.35 -6.30 33.96
CA GLY A 669 -28.05 -5.24 33.26
C GLY A 669 -28.71 -4.20 34.19
N THR A 670 -28.61 -4.33 35.49
CA THR A 670 -29.11 -3.38 36.45
C THR A 670 -28.11 -2.22 36.65
N THR A 671 -28.61 -0.99 36.73
CA THR A 671 -27.75 0.16 37.04
C THR A 671 -27.52 0.21 38.54
N GLU A 672 -26.31 -0.12 38.97
CA GLU A 672 -25.91 -0.02 40.35
C GLU A 672 -25.12 1.27 40.58
N THR A 673 -25.53 2.00 41.62
CA THR A 673 -24.80 3.16 42.09
C THR A 673 -24.11 2.76 43.39
N ARG A 674 -22.79 2.74 43.39
CA ARG A 674 -21.99 2.41 44.56
C ARG A 674 -21.06 3.54 44.91
N THR A 675 -20.93 3.82 46.20
CA THR A 675 -20.00 4.84 46.71
C THR A 675 -18.79 4.17 47.34
N TYR A 676 -17.61 4.58 46.87
CA TYR A 676 -16.32 4.06 47.30
C TYR A 676 -15.45 5.14 47.93
N ALA A 677 -14.58 4.80 48.84
CA ALA A 677 -13.51 5.64 49.32
C ALA A 677 -12.27 5.49 48.44
N VAL A 678 -11.66 6.60 48.06
CA VAL A 678 -10.34 6.56 47.36
C VAL A 678 -9.28 6.26 48.41
N ILE A 679 -8.61 5.09 48.30
CA ILE A 679 -7.56 4.65 49.24
C ILE A 679 -6.15 4.93 48.76
N GLY A 680 -5.96 5.23 47.46
CA GLY A 680 -4.64 5.53 46.94
C GLY A 680 -4.68 6.03 45.51
N VAL A 681 -3.53 6.55 45.08
CA VAL A 681 -3.26 7.00 43.72
C VAL A 681 -2.12 6.17 43.14
N MET A 682 -2.40 5.47 42.08
CA MET A 682 -1.41 4.73 41.29
C MET A 682 -0.74 5.64 40.26
N LYS A 683 0.55 5.45 40.02
CA LYS A 683 1.24 6.15 38.93
C LYS A 683 0.54 5.86 37.59
N ASP A 684 0.58 6.85 36.70
CA ASP A 684 -0.01 6.71 35.38
C ASP A 684 0.63 5.56 34.62
N ILE A 685 -0.19 4.69 34.04
CA ILE A 685 0.22 3.58 33.14
C ILE A 685 -0.42 3.75 31.78
N HIS A 686 0.33 3.39 30.76
CA HIS A 686 -0.19 3.39 29.39
C HIS A 686 -1.04 2.14 29.14
N GLN A 687 -2.35 2.27 29.26
CA GLN A 687 -3.32 1.19 29.07
C GLN A 687 -3.70 0.93 27.58
N SER A 688 -3.19 1.75 26.68
CA SER A 688 -3.49 1.68 25.26
C SER A 688 -2.27 2.14 24.43
N SER A 689 -2.42 2.22 23.11
CA SER A 689 -1.40 2.77 22.23
C SER A 689 -1.00 4.19 22.63
N LEU A 690 0.28 4.53 22.51
CA LEU A 690 0.84 5.88 22.72
C LEU A 690 0.27 6.93 21.73
N ARG A 691 -0.63 6.53 20.84
CA ARG A 691 -1.46 7.44 20.06
C ARG A 691 -2.52 8.15 20.90
N ARG A 692 -2.87 7.58 22.05
CA ARG A 692 -3.84 8.14 23.00
C ARG A 692 -3.15 8.66 24.24
N ALA A 693 -3.70 9.73 24.79
CA ALA A 693 -3.32 10.19 26.12
C ALA A 693 -3.78 9.19 27.18
N ILE A 694 -3.12 9.20 28.34
CA ILE A 694 -3.56 8.40 29.47
C ILE A 694 -4.91 8.93 29.95
N GLU A 695 -5.87 8.04 30.11
CA GLU A 695 -7.25 8.36 30.47
C GLU A 695 -7.43 8.30 31.99
N PRO A 696 -8.39 9.09 32.59
CA PRO A 696 -8.77 8.97 33.98
C PRO A 696 -9.25 7.55 34.27
N THR A 697 -8.52 6.82 35.13
CA THR A 697 -8.76 5.40 35.38
C THR A 697 -9.06 5.17 36.84
N ILE A 698 -10.06 4.34 37.13
CA ILE A 698 -10.44 3.86 38.46
C ILE A 698 -10.16 2.36 38.48
N PHE A 699 -9.41 1.92 39.46
CA PHE A 699 -9.17 0.51 39.72
C PHE A 699 -10.16 0.06 40.80
N THR A 700 -10.94 -1.00 40.49
CA THR A 700 -11.88 -1.63 41.43
C THR A 700 -11.40 -3.05 41.72
N TRP A 701 -11.60 -3.53 42.95
CA TRP A 701 -11.29 -4.92 43.24
C TRP A 701 -12.40 -5.85 42.78
N ASP A 702 -12.33 -6.20 41.51
CA ASP A 702 -13.22 -7.16 40.87
C ASP A 702 -12.40 -8.24 40.15
N LEU A 703 -12.91 -9.45 40.16
CA LEU A 703 -12.25 -10.56 39.46
C LEU A 703 -12.67 -10.56 37.98
N GLY A 704 -11.70 -10.25 37.12
CA GLY A 704 -11.88 -10.39 35.67
C GLY A 704 -11.70 -11.84 35.19
N PRO A 705 -11.97 -12.13 33.92
CA PRO A 705 -11.78 -13.47 33.36
C PRO A 705 -10.32 -13.79 32.97
N TRP A 706 -9.38 -12.89 33.29
CA TRP A 706 -7.97 -13.06 32.89
C TRP A 706 -7.08 -13.30 34.09
N LEU A 707 -6.15 -14.24 33.89
CA LEU A 707 -5.04 -14.54 34.80
C LEU A 707 -3.75 -14.01 34.16
N ASN A 708 -3.12 -13.05 34.80
CA ASN A 708 -1.85 -12.49 34.39
C ASN A 708 -0.75 -13.04 35.30
N LEU A 709 0.30 -13.57 34.71
CA LEU A 709 1.36 -14.30 35.40
C LEU A 709 2.70 -13.68 35.06
N ARG A 710 3.46 -13.25 36.06
CA ARG A 710 4.87 -12.92 35.87
C ARG A 710 5.69 -14.20 36.05
N ILE A 711 6.42 -14.56 35.01
CA ILE A 711 7.21 -15.78 34.97
C ILE A 711 8.71 -15.51 35.00
N ASP A 712 9.48 -16.50 35.47
CA ASP A 712 10.95 -16.47 35.38
C ASP A 712 11.38 -16.50 33.89
N PRO A 713 12.34 -15.67 33.46
CA PRO A 713 12.87 -15.73 32.10
C PRO A 713 13.57 -17.07 31.76
N ASN A 714 14.02 -17.79 32.78
CA ASN A 714 14.65 -19.10 32.62
C ASN A 714 13.60 -20.21 32.62
N GLY A 715 13.59 -21.04 31.60
CA GLY A 715 12.67 -22.18 31.53
C GLY A 715 11.24 -21.80 31.10
N VAL A 716 11.09 -20.84 30.20
CA VAL A 716 9.77 -20.42 29.67
C VAL A 716 9.00 -21.58 29.04
N PRO A 717 9.58 -22.46 28.22
CA PRO A 717 8.86 -23.60 27.66
C PRO A 717 8.29 -24.54 28.73
N GLU A 718 9.07 -24.85 29.78
CA GLU A 718 8.66 -25.70 30.89
C GLU A 718 7.56 -25.08 31.72
N THR A 719 7.61 -23.73 31.89
CA THR A 719 6.56 -22.98 32.56
C THR A 719 5.26 -23.02 31.76
N ILE A 720 5.32 -22.81 30.46
CA ILE A 720 4.12 -22.89 29.60
C ILE A 720 3.54 -24.31 29.60
N ALA A 721 4.37 -25.36 29.56
CA ALA A 721 3.92 -26.76 29.69
C ALA A 721 3.25 -27.07 31.04
N PHE A 722 3.79 -26.49 32.14
CA PHE A 722 3.16 -26.57 33.45
C PHE A 722 1.80 -25.87 33.48
N LEU A 723 1.71 -24.65 32.91
CA LEU A 723 0.46 -23.90 32.81
C LEU A 723 -0.58 -24.67 32.00
N GLU A 724 -0.20 -25.27 30.88
CA GLU A 724 -1.09 -26.09 30.07
C GLU A 724 -1.59 -27.33 30.84
N LYS A 725 -0.69 -28.01 31.55
CA LYS A 725 -1.05 -29.19 32.39
C LYS A 725 -2.03 -28.78 33.50
N THR A 726 -1.75 -27.67 34.17
CA THR A 726 -2.60 -27.14 35.24
C THR A 726 -3.97 -26.72 34.68
N TRP A 727 -3.99 -25.99 33.53
CA TRP A 727 -5.22 -25.63 32.84
C TRP A 727 -6.10 -26.87 32.55
N LYS A 728 -5.53 -27.94 31.98
CA LYS A 728 -6.25 -29.19 31.67
C LYS A 728 -6.87 -29.85 32.89
N SER A 729 -6.35 -29.64 34.10
CA SER A 729 -6.94 -30.15 35.33
C SER A 729 -8.19 -29.36 35.79
N PHE A 730 -8.35 -28.13 35.36
CA PHE A 730 -9.51 -27.30 35.66
C PHE A 730 -10.51 -27.23 34.50
N VAL A 731 -10.03 -27.43 33.27
CA VAL A 731 -10.81 -27.23 32.05
C VAL A 731 -10.47 -28.30 31.02
N THR A 732 -11.41 -29.16 30.73
CA THR A 732 -11.27 -30.23 29.71
C THR A 732 -11.85 -29.78 28.35
N GLU A 733 -12.66 -28.72 28.33
CA GLU A 733 -13.50 -28.36 27.19
C GLU A 733 -12.84 -27.33 26.26
N PHE A 734 -11.89 -26.58 26.77
CA PHE A 734 -11.21 -25.51 26.03
C PHE A 734 -9.71 -25.75 26.02
N PRO A 735 -9.01 -25.41 24.91
CA PRO A 735 -7.56 -25.45 24.86
C PRO A 735 -6.97 -24.41 25.79
N PHE A 736 -5.75 -24.67 26.25
CA PHE A 736 -4.94 -23.66 26.89
C PHE A 736 -4.53 -22.61 25.84
N THR A 737 -4.90 -21.37 26.07
CA THR A 737 -4.49 -20.22 25.25
C THR A 737 -3.77 -19.21 26.12
N TYR A 738 -2.69 -18.66 25.61
CA TYR A 738 -1.94 -17.63 26.30
C TYR A 738 -1.39 -16.60 25.31
N GLU A 739 -1.07 -15.43 25.81
CA GLU A 739 -0.46 -14.35 25.06
C GLU A 739 0.58 -13.65 25.95
N PHE A 740 1.72 -13.31 25.38
CA PHE A 740 2.65 -12.43 26.08
C PHE A 740 2.20 -10.97 26.04
N LEU A 741 2.36 -10.27 27.14
CA LEU A 741 1.90 -8.88 27.25
C LEU A 741 2.69 -7.91 26.34
N ASP A 742 3.97 -8.17 26.11
CA ASP A 742 4.80 -7.40 25.19
C ASP A 742 4.37 -7.61 23.73
N ASP A 743 3.95 -8.82 23.32
CA ASP A 743 3.37 -9.08 21.99
C ASP A 743 2.08 -8.29 21.79
N ARG A 744 1.24 -8.17 22.82
CA ARG A 744 0.01 -7.37 22.78
C ARG A 744 0.31 -5.88 22.55
N TYR A 745 1.31 -5.33 23.26
CA TYR A 745 1.74 -3.94 23.03
C TYR A 745 2.37 -3.76 21.65
N ASP A 746 3.14 -4.75 21.20
CA ASP A 746 3.72 -4.75 19.87
C ASP A 746 2.67 -4.81 18.75
N ALA A 747 1.53 -5.45 18.99
CA ALA A 747 0.42 -5.53 18.05
C ALA A 747 -0.18 -4.15 17.74
N PHE A 748 -0.18 -3.20 18.70
CA PHE A 748 -0.65 -1.83 18.45
C PHE A 748 0.10 -1.09 17.35
N TYR A 749 1.36 -1.47 17.10
CA TYR A 749 2.25 -0.81 16.15
C TYR A 749 2.59 -1.68 14.94
N LYS A 750 1.92 -2.82 14.79
CA LYS A 750 2.16 -3.75 13.66
C LYS A 750 1.96 -3.07 12.31
N GLN A 751 0.92 -2.24 12.19
CA GLN A 751 0.63 -1.50 10.97
C GLN A 751 1.69 -0.40 10.71
N ASP A 752 2.16 0.31 11.74
CA ASP A 752 3.21 1.32 11.59
C ASP A 752 4.54 0.69 11.17
N ARG A 753 4.87 -0.50 11.71
CA ARG A 753 6.05 -1.28 11.29
C ARG A 753 5.95 -1.72 9.84
N ARG A 754 4.79 -2.19 9.40
CA ARG A 754 4.54 -2.54 7.99
C ARG A 754 4.72 -1.33 7.07
N THR A 755 4.11 -0.20 7.43
CA THR A 755 4.24 1.06 6.69
C THR A 755 5.71 1.51 6.60
N ARG A 756 6.47 1.45 7.71
CA ARG A 756 7.91 1.73 7.72
C ARG A 756 8.68 0.82 6.76
N SER A 757 8.41 -0.49 6.77
CA SER A 757 9.10 -1.46 5.92
C SER A 757 8.82 -1.20 4.44
N ILE A 758 7.58 -0.94 4.06
CA ILE A 758 7.19 -0.62 2.68
C ILE A 758 7.81 0.70 2.23
N LEU A 759 7.77 1.75 3.07
CA LEU A 759 8.45 3.02 2.78
C LEU A 759 9.96 2.84 2.64
N GLY A 760 10.56 1.95 3.44
CA GLY A 760 11.98 1.59 3.34
C GLY A 760 12.34 0.97 1.98
N VAL A 761 11.52 0.05 1.49
CA VAL A 761 11.67 -0.51 0.14
C VAL A 761 11.54 0.59 -0.92
N PHE A 762 10.56 1.47 -0.79
CA PHE A 762 10.37 2.58 -1.74
C PHE A 762 11.54 3.57 -1.70
N ALA A 763 12.08 3.89 -0.52
CA ALA A 763 13.27 4.73 -0.40
C ALA A 763 14.50 4.09 -1.08
N ALA A 764 14.68 2.78 -0.92
CA ALA A 764 15.76 2.04 -1.58
C ALA A 764 15.61 2.04 -3.11
N LEU A 765 14.40 1.82 -3.62
CA LEU A 765 14.10 1.84 -5.06
C LEU A 765 14.24 3.25 -5.66
N ALA A 766 13.80 4.29 -4.94
CA ALA A 766 14.00 5.69 -5.34
C ALA A 766 15.50 6.04 -5.41
N LEU A 767 16.26 5.64 -4.40
CA LEU A 767 17.72 5.83 -4.37
C LEU A 767 18.40 5.08 -5.52
N PHE A 768 18.04 3.84 -5.75
CA PHE A 768 18.56 3.03 -6.87
C PHE A 768 18.26 3.71 -8.22
N SER A 769 17.04 4.17 -8.44
CA SER A 769 16.64 4.90 -9.65
C SER A 769 17.45 6.19 -9.81
N ALA A 770 17.66 6.95 -8.70
CA ALA A 770 18.44 8.17 -8.70
C ALA A 770 19.91 7.91 -9.07
N CYS A 771 20.51 6.85 -8.50
CA CYS A 771 21.89 6.45 -8.81
C CYS A 771 22.05 6.05 -10.28
N LEU A 772 21.12 5.25 -10.82
CA LEU A 772 21.15 4.87 -12.25
C LEU A 772 21.12 6.10 -13.16
N GLY A 773 20.26 7.08 -12.85
CA GLY A 773 20.16 8.34 -13.59
C GLY A 773 21.45 9.14 -13.53
N LEU A 774 22.02 9.25 -12.34
CA LEU A 774 23.25 10.03 -12.12
C LEU A 774 24.47 9.38 -12.79
N VAL A 775 24.62 8.04 -12.67
CA VAL A 775 25.70 7.28 -13.33
C VAL A 775 25.60 7.42 -14.85
N GLY A 776 24.39 7.31 -15.41
CA GLY A 776 24.17 7.50 -16.84
C GLY A 776 24.50 8.92 -17.32
N LEU A 777 24.10 9.93 -16.56
CA LEU A 777 24.39 11.33 -16.88
C LEU A 777 25.88 11.65 -16.69
N ALA A 778 26.51 11.15 -15.63
CA ALA A 778 27.94 11.33 -15.37
C ALA A 778 28.79 10.66 -16.46
N SER A 779 28.42 9.47 -16.94
CA SER A 779 29.07 8.80 -18.07
C SER A 779 29.05 9.66 -19.33
N PHE A 780 27.89 10.24 -19.65
CA PHE A 780 27.75 11.11 -20.82
C PHE A 780 28.55 12.41 -20.70
N VAL A 781 28.55 13.04 -19.52
CA VAL A 781 29.34 14.26 -19.27
C VAL A 781 30.84 13.96 -19.35
N ALA A 782 31.28 12.80 -18.84
CA ALA A 782 32.65 12.36 -18.93
C ALA A 782 33.12 12.14 -20.40
N GLU A 783 32.26 11.46 -21.20
CA GLU A 783 32.54 11.26 -22.64
C GLU A 783 32.70 12.59 -23.38
N ARG A 784 31.82 13.58 -23.13
CA ARG A 784 31.93 14.92 -23.77
C ARG A 784 33.12 15.74 -23.33
N ARG A 785 33.58 15.55 -22.10
CA ARG A 785 34.71 16.28 -21.53
C ARG A 785 36.03 15.52 -21.67
N THR A 786 36.09 14.42 -22.41
CA THR A 786 37.29 13.59 -22.57
C THR A 786 38.48 14.41 -23.04
N LYS A 787 38.29 15.31 -24.02
CA LYS A 787 39.34 16.22 -24.52
C LYS A 787 39.80 17.21 -23.45
N GLU A 788 38.85 17.82 -22.69
CA GLU A 788 39.17 18.74 -21.58
C GLU A 788 39.92 18.04 -20.45
N ILE A 789 39.50 16.83 -20.09
CA ILE A 789 40.14 15.96 -19.09
C ILE A 789 41.55 15.59 -19.56
N GLY A 790 41.73 15.24 -20.84
CA GLY A 790 43.02 14.93 -21.44
C GLY A 790 44.00 16.11 -21.38
N ILE A 791 43.55 17.32 -21.79
CA ILE A 791 44.33 18.55 -21.71
C ILE A 791 44.75 18.85 -20.27
N ARG A 792 43.83 18.83 -19.32
CA ARG A 792 44.12 19.10 -17.89
C ARG A 792 45.10 18.08 -17.32
N LYS A 793 45.03 16.81 -17.74
CA LYS A 793 45.93 15.75 -17.30
C LYS A 793 47.36 15.98 -17.83
N VAL A 794 47.50 16.39 -19.09
CA VAL A 794 48.79 16.77 -19.70
C VAL A 794 49.36 17.99 -18.98
N LEU A 795 48.54 18.94 -18.54
CA LEU A 795 48.94 20.11 -17.74
C LEU A 795 49.20 19.78 -16.25
N GLY A 796 49.25 18.51 -15.85
CA GLY A 796 49.61 18.09 -14.49
C GLY A 796 48.49 17.98 -13.47
N ALA A 797 47.22 18.05 -13.88
CA ALA A 797 46.07 17.84 -12.95
C ALA A 797 46.04 16.43 -12.39
N SER A 798 45.98 16.31 -11.05
CA SER A 798 45.87 15.01 -10.39
C SER A 798 44.54 14.33 -10.66
N ALA A 799 44.52 13.00 -10.71
CA ALA A 799 43.27 12.24 -10.87
C ALA A 799 42.23 12.58 -9.79
N HIS A 800 42.64 12.79 -8.53
CA HIS A 800 41.79 13.20 -7.42
C HIS A 800 41.15 14.58 -7.66
N GLY A 801 41.93 15.57 -8.11
CA GLY A 801 41.43 16.90 -8.44
C GLY A 801 40.38 16.89 -9.57
N LEU A 802 40.60 16.05 -10.61
CA LEU A 802 39.65 15.86 -11.70
C LEU A 802 38.33 15.22 -11.23
N VAL A 803 38.44 14.23 -10.35
CA VAL A 803 37.22 13.57 -9.76
C VAL A 803 36.44 14.56 -8.93
N LEU A 804 37.07 15.34 -8.05
CA LEU A 804 36.41 16.36 -7.23
C LEU A 804 35.75 17.44 -8.10
N TRP A 805 36.47 17.96 -9.08
CA TRP A 805 35.97 18.98 -10.00
C TRP A 805 34.73 18.50 -10.77
N GLN A 806 34.75 17.28 -11.28
CA GLN A 806 33.64 16.71 -12.02
C GLN A 806 32.41 16.44 -11.10
N SER A 807 32.68 15.98 -9.87
CA SER A 807 31.63 15.65 -8.91
C SER A 807 30.93 16.88 -8.33
N TRP A 808 31.64 18.01 -8.17
CA TRP A 808 31.14 19.23 -7.53
C TRP A 808 29.85 19.76 -8.17
N GLY A 809 29.79 19.77 -9.51
CA GLY A 809 28.60 20.21 -10.23
C GLY A 809 27.34 19.40 -9.91
N PHE A 810 27.48 18.08 -9.74
CA PHE A 810 26.36 17.20 -9.38
C PHE A 810 25.99 17.31 -7.90
N LEU A 811 26.97 17.42 -7.02
CA LEU A 811 26.75 17.59 -5.58
C LEU A 811 25.99 18.88 -5.28
N ALA A 812 26.25 19.97 -6.00
CA ALA A 812 25.50 21.21 -5.86
C ALA A 812 24.00 21.03 -6.17
N TRP A 813 23.63 20.18 -7.15
CA TRP A 813 22.23 19.90 -7.46
C TRP A 813 21.58 19.04 -6.37
N VAL A 814 22.33 18.07 -5.81
CA VAL A 814 21.85 17.25 -4.69
C VAL A 814 21.70 18.10 -3.42
N LEU A 815 22.59 19.07 -3.20
CA LEU A 815 22.47 20.03 -2.11
C LEU A 815 21.21 20.91 -2.26
N ALA A 816 20.96 21.42 -3.48
CA ALA A 816 19.72 22.14 -3.77
C ALA A 816 18.46 21.28 -3.56
N ALA A 817 18.54 20.00 -3.92
CA ALA A 817 17.47 19.03 -3.64
C ALA A 817 17.21 18.85 -2.13
N ASN A 818 18.26 18.80 -1.31
CA ASN A 818 18.17 18.73 0.15
C ASN A 818 17.44 19.97 0.73
N ILE A 819 17.77 21.16 0.24
CA ILE A 819 17.13 22.42 0.69
C ILE A 819 15.63 22.39 0.49
N ILE A 820 15.14 21.74 -0.56
CA ILE A 820 13.71 21.61 -0.88
C ILE A 820 13.07 20.43 -0.11
N ALA A 821 13.78 19.29 -0.09
CA ALA A 821 13.21 18.04 0.42
C ALA A 821 13.08 18.01 1.96
N LEU A 822 14.06 18.55 2.68
CA LEU A 822 14.10 18.46 4.13
C LEU A 822 12.98 19.23 4.81
N PRO A 823 12.63 20.48 4.41
CA PRO A 823 11.44 21.15 4.94
C PRO A 823 10.14 20.42 4.62
N ALA A 824 10.00 19.89 3.40
CA ALA A 824 8.82 19.13 3.00
C ALA A 824 8.67 17.83 3.81
N ALA A 825 9.77 17.09 4.02
CA ALA A 825 9.79 15.89 4.83
C ALA A 825 9.48 16.19 6.31
N TYR A 826 10.03 17.28 6.85
CA TYR A 826 9.73 17.73 8.21
C TYR A 826 8.25 18.04 8.38
N TYR A 827 7.65 18.80 7.47
CA TYR A 827 6.23 19.14 7.51
C TYR A 827 5.33 17.90 7.44
N ALA A 828 5.61 16.98 6.50
CA ALA A 828 4.86 15.75 6.36
C ALA A 828 4.98 14.85 7.61
N ALA A 829 6.19 14.77 8.17
CA ALA A 829 6.45 14.01 9.38
C ALA A 829 5.78 14.61 10.62
N ASP A 830 5.81 15.94 10.80
CA ASP A 830 5.11 16.61 11.88
C ASP A 830 3.60 16.34 11.82
N ARG A 831 3.01 16.43 10.61
CA ARG A 831 1.60 16.13 10.42
C ARG A 831 1.26 14.67 10.78
N TRP A 832 2.11 13.71 10.40
CA TRP A 832 1.92 12.32 10.78
C TRP A 832 2.11 12.11 12.29
N LEU A 833 3.13 12.70 12.90
CA LEU A 833 3.41 12.62 14.33
C LEU A 833 2.29 13.21 15.19
N ARG A 834 1.50 14.16 14.69
CA ARG A 834 0.32 14.70 15.39
C ARG A 834 -0.77 13.66 15.67
N SER A 835 -0.73 12.53 14.98
CA SER A 835 -1.61 11.38 15.27
C SER A 835 -1.21 10.62 16.56
N PHE A 836 -0.07 10.97 17.19
CA PHE A 836 0.39 10.42 18.45
C PHE A 836 0.25 11.44 19.56
N ALA A 837 -0.38 11.06 20.68
CA ALA A 837 -0.39 11.88 21.88
C ALA A 837 1.03 12.01 22.49
N TYR A 838 1.80 10.91 22.41
CA TYR A 838 3.20 10.86 22.84
C TYR A 838 4.09 10.69 21.62
N ARG A 839 4.78 11.75 21.24
CA ARG A 839 5.58 11.82 20.02
C ARG A 839 6.99 12.34 20.29
N VAL A 840 7.92 11.95 19.45
CA VAL A 840 9.24 12.59 19.38
C VAL A 840 9.11 13.90 18.60
N GLU A 841 9.91 14.89 18.98
CA GLU A 841 10.17 15.99 18.07
C GLU A 841 10.98 15.45 16.88
N PRO A 842 10.60 15.76 15.63
CA PRO A 842 11.32 15.26 14.46
C PRO A 842 12.82 15.54 14.56
N GLY A 843 13.17 16.75 15.04
CA GLY A 843 14.56 17.20 15.22
C GLY A 843 15.31 17.30 13.88
N ILE A 844 16.51 17.87 13.92
CA ILE A 844 17.34 18.08 12.74
C ILE A 844 18.15 16.81 12.37
N GLY A 845 18.38 15.90 13.33
CA GLY A 845 19.24 14.73 13.16
C GLY A 845 18.87 13.79 11.99
N PRO A 846 17.62 13.28 11.91
CA PRO A 846 17.19 12.44 10.79
C PRO A 846 17.30 13.16 9.44
N ALA A 847 17.03 14.46 9.40
CA ALA A 847 17.13 15.29 8.21
C ALA A 847 18.59 15.41 7.74
N LEU A 848 19.51 15.72 8.64
CA LEU A 848 20.95 15.79 8.34
C LEU A 848 21.51 14.43 7.88
N LEU A 849 21.09 13.34 8.54
CA LEU A 849 21.50 11.99 8.13
C LEU A 849 21.00 11.65 6.72
N ALA A 850 19.75 11.95 6.40
CA ALA A 850 19.19 11.74 5.05
C ALA A 850 19.96 12.56 4.01
N GLY A 851 20.24 13.84 4.31
CA GLY A 851 20.99 14.73 3.46
C GLY A 851 22.44 14.27 3.24
N ALA A 852 23.16 13.94 4.30
CA ALA A 852 24.53 13.45 4.22
C ALA A 852 24.61 12.11 3.46
N PHE A 853 23.69 11.20 3.72
CA PHE A 853 23.62 9.91 3.03
C PHE A 853 23.36 10.10 1.52
N SER A 854 22.42 10.97 1.14
CA SER A 854 22.13 11.25 -0.27
C SER A 854 23.34 11.87 -0.99
N LEU A 855 24.07 12.79 -0.34
CA LEU A 855 25.28 13.39 -0.87
C LEU A 855 26.41 12.36 -1.03
N ALA A 856 26.61 11.48 -0.04
CA ALA A 856 27.61 10.43 -0.10
C ALA A 856 27.32 9.45 -1.26
N VAL A 857 26.09 8.99 -1.41
CA VAL A 857 25.71 8.07 -2.49
C VAL A 857 25.82 8.76 -3.86
N ALA A 858 25.42 10.03 -3.98
CA ALA A 858 25.58 10.79 -5.21
C ALA A 858 27.08 10.97 -5.57
N PHE A 859 27.90 11.29 -4.59
CA PHE A 859 29.36 11.38 -4.80
C PHE A 859 29.94 10.06 -5.29
N LEU A 860 29.65 8.95 -4.62
CA LEU A 860 30.14 7.62 -4.99
C LEU A 860 29.72 7.23 -6.42
N SER A 861 28.45 7.53 -6.77
CA SER A 861 27.90 7.24 -8.10
C SER A 861 28.63 8.00 -9.23
N VAL A 862 28.97 9.28 -8.99
CA VAL A 862 29.71 10.10 -9.96
C VAL A 862 31.21 9.77 -9.95
N ALA A 863 31.78 9.61 -8.76
CA ALA A 863 33.21 9.35 -8.59
C ALA A 863 33.65 8.07 -9.31
N TYR A 864 32.84 7.02 -9.28
CA TYR A 864 33.10 5.78 -10.02
C TYR A 864 33.37 6.04 -11.51
N LYS A 865 32.56 6.85 -12.18
CA LYS A 865 32.71 7.20 -13.60
C LYS A 865 33.83 8.24 -13.83
N ALA A 866 33.95 9.16 -12.91
CA ALA A 866 35.03 10.17 -12.98
C ALA A 866 36.42 9.52 -12.86
N VAL A 867 36.60 8.53 -11.97
CA VAL A 867 37.83 7.75 -11.84
C VAL A 867 38.11 6.95 -13.12
N GLN A 868 37.09 6.32 -13.69
CA GLN A 868 37.25 5.59 -14.96
C GLN A 868 37.71 6.51 -16.09
N ALA A 869 37.16 7.73 -16.20
CA ALA A 869 37.59 8.73 -17.18
C ALA A 869 38.98 9.30 -16.89
N ALA A 870 39.33 9.56 -15.60
CA ALA A 870 40.61 10.05 -15.22
C ALA A 870 41.77 9.02 -15.41
N ARG A 871 41.46 7.72 -15.41
CA ARG A 871 42.41 6.64 -15.68
C ARG A 871 42.66 6.37 -17.17
N SER A 872 41.81 6.88 -18.09
CA SER A 872 42.01 6.72 -19.53
C SER A 872 43.30 7.35 -20.00
N ASN A 873 43.93 6.74 -21.06
CA ASN A 873 45.17 7.23 -21.61
C ASN A 873 44.98 8.64 -22.28
N PRO A 874 45.73 9.65 -21.92
CA PRO A 874 45.59 10.98 -22.52
C PRO A 874 45.87 11.01 -24.04
N ILE A 875 46.71 10.11 -24.54
CA ILE A 875 47.05 10.01 -26.00
C ILE A 875 45.81 9.57 -26.77
N ASP A 876 45.07 8.57 -26.26
CA ASP A 876 43.85 8.09 -26.89
C ASP A 876 42.71 9.15 -26.82
N SER A 877 42.72 9.97 -25.76
CA SER A 877 41.76 11.07 -25.54
C SER A 877 41.95 12.26 -26.49
N LEU A 878 43.17 12.47 -27.02
CA LEU A 878 43.48 13.53 -27.95
C LEU A 878 43.41 13.11 -29.42
N ARG A 879 43.42 11.79 -29.72
CA ARG A 879 43.30 11.21 -31.07
C ARG A 879 41.84 11.04 -31.53
N PHE A 880 40.87 11.21 -30.69
CA PHE A 880 39.46 11.15 -31.08
C PHE A 880 39.08 12.47 -31.84
N GLU A 881 39.08 12.40 -33.18
CA GLU A 881 38.38 13.30 -34.06
C GLU A 881 36.97 12.82 -34.36
#